data_3790d31e6206c1436ed2b39261fcc36e
#
_entry.id   3790d31e6206c1436ed2b39261fcc36e
#
_cell.length_a   1.000
_cell.length_b   1.000
_cell.length_c   1.000
_cell.angle_alpha   90.00
_cell.angle_beta   90.00
_cell.angle_gamma   90.00
#
_symmetry.space_group_name_H-M   'P 1'
#
loop_
_entity.id
_entity.type
_entity.pdbx_description
1 polymer ?
#
loop_
_entity_poly.entity_id
_entity_poly.type
_entity_poly.pdbx_seq_one_letter_code
_entity_poly.pdbx_strand_id
1 'polypeptide(L)'
;MYGFFWWDSFKKVLDKGYLILFFIIKTLCLITKSYIKLPFHIKVFIIFKHLKGDTFFMKLTLPDGSVKEFKDGMTPLEIATELAPSLGKKIICAKVDDNLYDKSKPLSKDCHFKIITEKDAEAFEVLNHSCAHLMAQALSHLYPGIQFGYGPALPEGFYYDVKSPKPITEKDFPAIEAEMHKIAKEALPIVRREISPEEADVIFKDQKFKTIHIDEVEDRDHCVSIYSQGDFTDLCRGPHMPNTSFLKNFKLLSLAGCYWKGDKNNEQLTRIYGCCFFSSKELEDYIKIRKERAESDHRKIGKEMGLFLLSEYGPGMPFWLNNGWAMKRALEDWLLKILRKHNYQMVQTPQVLSRKLWEISGHWDHYKENMFTTSIEGQDYAVKPMNCPGAIQVYNNSVHSYRDLPVRIGEYGLDHRAEASGSLNGLLRVRCFTQDDSHIFLTLDQLEDEVNDLLSIYKEVYTTFGLPYSIELSTMPDDHIGTVEQWQTAEAQLRKVMDDNHIPYDVNPGDGAFYGPKLDFKVLDSMRRQWQCGTIQLDMQLPGRFGCYYVDKNGNHQTPVMIHRAVLGTFDRFIGVITEHFKGNFPTWFAPVQVELLPVFGQDQAQVDLAYKLRNKMIDLGYRSEIDARDESIGYRIRETQTKKIPYSVVIGKNEVANNQVTYRVRGSSLTKTVSIDEFFDILRNDCENHLIKPLPIEENK
;
A
#
# COMPACT_ATOMS: atom_id res chain seq x y z
N MET A 1 -47.76 24.30 -7.40
CA MET A 1 -47.60 25.22 -8.55
C MET A 1 -47.14 24.53 -9.84
N TYR A 2 -46.99 23.20 -9.86
CA TYR A 2 -46.57 22.43 -11.03
C TYR A 2 -47.71 21.84 -11.88
N GLY A 3 -48.97 22.06 -11.50
CA GLY A 3 -50.15 21.49 -12.19
C GLY A 3 -50.69 22.32 -13.36
N PHE A 4 -50.41 23.61 -13.40
CA PHE A 4 -51.03 24.52 -14.40
C PHE A 4 -50.28 24.56 -15.74
N PHE A 5 -48.99 24.34 -15.78
CA PHE A 5 -48.21 24.32 -17.02
C PHE A 5 -48.42 23.05 -17.89
N TRP A 6 -48.90 21.96 -17.29
CA TRP A 6 -49.19 20.72 -17.99
C TRP A 6 -50.53 20.73 -18.72
N TRP A 7 -51.50 21.44 -18.18
CA TRP A 7 -52.83 21.46 -18.76
C TRP A 7 -52.92 22.27 -20.05
N ASP A 8 -52.16 23.32 -20.20
CA ASP A 8 -52.09 24.10 -21.44
C ASP A 8 -51.30 23.42 -22.56
N SER A 9 -50.28 22.66 -22.23
CA SER A 9 -49.56 21.81 -23.21
C SER A 9 -50.41 20.63 -23.65
N PHE A 10 -51.24 20.08 -22.78
CA PHE A 10 -52.16 18.98 -23.05
C PHE A 10 -53.31 19.43 -23.95
N LYS A 11 -53.86 20.66 -23.76
CA LYS A 11 -54.88 21.25 -24.63
C LYS A 11 -54.37 21.50 -26.07
N LYS A 12 -53.14 21.98 -26.21
CA LYS A 12 -52.53 22.17 -27.54
C LYS A 12 -52.30 20.87 -28.31
N VAL A 13 -52.16 19.74 -27.64
CA VAL A 13 -51.99 18.41 -28.24
C VAL A 13 -53.35 17.86 -28.72
N LEU A 14 -54.42 18.12 -27.99
CA LEU A 14 -55.77 17.71 -28.35
C LEU A 14 -56.36 18.47 -29.56
N ASP A 15 -55.99 19.75 -29.74
CA ASP A 15 -56.44 20.59 -30.84
C ASP A 15 -55.85 20.26 -32.22
N LYS A 16 -54.81 19.35 -32.29
CA LYS A 16 -54.12 19.00 -33.52
C LYS A 16 -54.42 17.59 -34.08
N GLY A 17 -55.58 16.99 -33.78
CA GLY A 17 -56.06 15.75 -34.40
C GLY A 17 -55.38 14.46 -33.91
N TYR A 18 -54.63 14.44 -32.80
CA TYR A 18 -53.94 13.28 -32.25
C TYR A 18 -54.79 12.42 -31.31
N LEU A 19 -56.12 12.62 -31.29
CA LEU A 19 -57.03 11.87 -30.44
C LEU A 19 -57.05 10.36 -30.79
N ILE A 20 -56.91 10.02 -32.09
CA ILE A 20 -56.86 8.64 -32.57
C ILE A 20 -55.56 7.97 -32.10
N LEU A 21 -54.44 8.66 -32.14
CA LEU A 21 -53.16 8.14 -31.70
C LEU A 21 -53.11 7.88 -30.20
N PHE A 22 -53.76 8.74 -29.40
CA PHE A 22 -53.89 8.56 -27.97
C PHE A 22 -54.73 7.34 -27.60
N PHE A 23 -55.82 7.08 -28.35
CA PHE A 23 -56.63 5.85 -28.18
C PHE A 23 -55.89 4.58 -28.60
N ILE A 24 -55.10 4.61 -29.69
CA ILE A 24 -54.28 3.49 -30.14
C ILE A 24 -53.20 3.17 -29.10
N ILE A 25 -52.50 4.18 -28.55
CA ILE A 25 -51.51 4.00 -27.52
C ILE A 25 -52.11 3.45 -26.21
N LYS A 26 -53.28 3.94 -25.82
CA LYS A 26 -54.00 3.43 -24.65
C LYS A 26 -54.42 1.96 -24.83
N THR A 27 -54.84 1.58 -26.04
CA THR A 27 -55.24 0.20 -26.38
C THR A 27 -54.05 -0.74 -26.47
N LEU A 28 -52.93 -0.30 -27.03
CA LEU A 28 -51.66 -1.05 -27.04
C LEU A 28 -51.09 -1.26 -25.64
N CYS A 29 -51.15 -0.25 -24.75
CA CYS A 29 -50.76 -0.39 -23.35
C CYS A 29 -51.67 -1.31 -22.52
N LEU A 30 -52.90 -1.51 -22.93
CA LEU A 30 -53.86 -2.45 -22.32
C LEU A 30 -53.70 -3.89 -22.84
N ILE A 31 -53.22 -4.06 -24.06
CA ILE A 31 -53.02 -5.36 -24.70
C ILE A 31 -51.67 -6.00 -24.30
N THR A 32 -50.66 -5.19 -24.06
CA THR A 32 -49.37 -5.67 -23.52
C THR A 32 -49.44 -5.77 -22.01
N LYS A 33 -49.97 -6.87 -21.51
CA LYS A 33 -50.06 -7.25 -20.08
C LYS A 33 -48.66 -7.53 -19.43
N SER A 34 -47.61 -7.05 -20.02
CA SER A 34 -46.27 -7.23 -19.48
C SER A 34 -45.56 -5.90 -19.45
N TYR A 35 -45.00 -5.63 -18.26
CA TYR A 35 -43.88 -4.77 -18.00
C TYR A 35 -44.07 -3.32 -17.59
N ILE A 36 -43.47 -3.07 -16.44
CA ILE A 36 -43.02 -1.84 -15.78
C ILE A 36 -44.07 -1.20 -14.88
N LYS A 37 -43.83 -1.28 -13.57
CA LYS A 37 -44.51 -0.53 -12.48
C LYS A 37 -44.24 1.02 -12.53
N LEU A 38 -44.05 1.59 -13.70
CA LEU A 38 -43.88 3.03 -13.88
C LEU A 38 -45.26 3.69 -14.02
N PRO A 39 -45.46 4.91 -13.43
CA PRO A 39 -46.66 5.70 -13.60
C PRO A 39 -46.98 5.97 -15.08
N PHE A 40 -48.28 5.97 -15.43
CA PHE A 40 -48.76 6.09 -16.82
C PHE A 40 -48.19 7.29 -17.58
N HIS A 41 -48.02 8.44 -16.91
CA HIS A 41 -47.46 9.65 -17.51
C HIS A 41 -45.96 9.50 -17.88
N ILE A 42 -45.18 8.68 -17.17
CA ILE A 42 -43.77 8.39 -17.51
C ILE A 42 -43.71 7.45 -18.73
N LYS A 43 -44.63 6.44 -18.81
CA LYS A 43 -44.72 5.56 -19.99
C LYS A 43 -45.08 6.34 -21.25
N VAL A 44 -46.00 7.28 -21.15
CA VAL A 44 -46.40 8.17 -22.26
C VAL A 44 -45.25 9.08 -22.64
N PHE A 45 -44.52 9.62 -21.69
CA PHE A 45 -43.32 10.47 -21.92
C PHE A 45 -42.24 9.72 -22.67
N ILE A 46 -41.95 8.48 -22.30
CA ILE A 46 -40.95 7.62 -22.97
C ILE A 46 -41.38 7.31 -24.41
N ILE A 47 -42.66 6.99 -24.63
CA ILE A 47 -43.21 6.72 -25.96
C ILE A 47 -43.21 7.98 -26.84
N PHE A 48 -43.57 9.14 -26.29
CA PHE A 48 -43.46 10.43 -27.00
C PHE A 48 -42.00 10.83 -27.31
N LYS A 49 -41.11 10.49 -26.43
CA LYS A 49 -39.65 10.69 -26.62
C LYS A 49 -39.12 9.89 -27.82
N HIS A 50 -39.63 8.66 -28.02
CA HIS A 50 -39.24 7.80 -29.17
C HIS A 50 -39.97 8.18 -30.50
N LEU A 51 -41.16 8.79 -30.43
CA LEU A 51 -41.94 9.12 -31.62
C LEU A 51 -41.57 10.47 -32.26
N LYS A 52 -40.91 11.36 -31.54
CA LYS A 52 -40.51 12.67 -32.06
C LYS A 52 -39.22 12.68 -32.86
N GLY A 53 -38.42 11.61 -32.81
CA GLY A 53 -37.15 11.57 -33.51
C GLY A 53 -36.12 12.62 -33.01
N ASP A 54 -36.35 13.17 -31.81
CA ASP A 54 -35.37 14.08 -31.18
C ASP A 54 -34.13 13.25 -30.84
N THR A 55 -33.08 13.46 -31.57
CA THR A 55 -31.77 12.90 -31.26
C THR A 55 -31.27 13.60 -29.99
N PHE A 56 -31.26 12.87 -28.88
CA PHE A 56 -30.65 13.38 -27.63
C PHE A 56 -29.14 13.28 -27.75
N PHE A 57 -28.48 14.30 -27.28
CA PHE A 57 -27.01 14.37 -27.23
C PHE A 57 -26.58 14.43 -25.77
N MET A 58 -25.51 13.70 -25.48
CA MET A 58 -24.78 13.75 -24.21
C MET A 58 -23.50 14.55 -24.39
N LYS A 59 -23.06 15.24 -23.36
CA LYS A 59 -21.81 16.02 -23.34
C LYS A 59 -20.74 15.23 -22.63
N LEU A 60 -19.66 14.98 -23.37
CA LEU A 60 -18.48 14.29 -22.80
C LEU A 60 -17.35 15.30 -22.63
N THR A 61 -16.85 15.39 -21.39
CA THR A 61 -15.65 16.17 -21.06
C THR A 61 -14.43 15.28 -21.24
N LEU A 62 -13.58 15.62 -22.22
CA LEU A 62 -12.36 14.88 -22.52
C LEU A 62 -11.20 15.27 -21.59
N PRO A 63 -10.09 14.48 -21.53
CA PRO A 63 -8.97 14.75 -20.62
C PRO A 63 -8.27 16.11 -20.80
N ASP A 64 -8.39 16.72 -22.01
CA ASP A 64 -7.88 18.06 -22.32
C ASP A 64 -8.81 19.18 -21.87
N GLY A 65 -9.92 18.84 -21.19
CA GLY A 65 -10.96 19.78 -20.76
C GLY A 65 -11.95 20.18 -21.85
N SER A 66 -11.79 19.71 -23.09
CA SER A 66 -12.73 19.98 -24.17
C SER A 66 -14.04 19.21 -23.98
N VAL A 67 -15.17 19.86 -24.27
CA VAL A 67 -16.49 19.26 -24.21
C VAL A 67 -16.97 18.99 -25.64
N LYS A 68 -17.37 17.73 -25.90
CA LYS A 68 -17.94 17.32 -27.18
C LYS A 68 -19.31 16.70 -26.99
N GLU A 69 -20.18 16.90 -27.96
CA GLU A 69 -21.55 16.34 -27.98
C GLU A 69 -21.58 15.07 -28.85
N PHE A 70 -22.13 14.00 -28.29
CA PHE A 70 -22.34 12.72 -28.95
C PHE A 70 -23.79 12.28 -28.82
N LYS A 71 -24.26 11.44 -29.74
CA LYS A 71 -25.59 10.91 -29.68
C LYS A 71 -25.79 10.04 -28.44
N ASP A 72 -26.93 10.20 -27.77
CA ASP A 72 -27.35 9.36 -26.65
C ASP A 72 -27.38 7.88 -27.05
N GLY A 73 -26.86 6.99 -26.20
CA GLY A 73 -26.80 5.56 -26.44
C GLY A 73 -25.59 5.07 -27.25
N MET A 74 -24.66 5.96 -27.62
CA MET A 74 -23.39 5.52 -28.25
C MET A 74 -22.51 4.78 -27.25
N THR A 75 -21.82 3.75 -27.75
CA THR A 75 -20.83 3.00 -26.99
C THR A 75 -19.47 3.70 -27.01
N PRO A 76 -18.59 3.49 -26.02
CA PRO A 76 -17.22 3.99 -26.05
C PRO A 76 -16.45 3.64 -27.33
N LEU A 77 -16.72 2.47 -27.92
CA LEU A 77 -16.10 2.07 -29.18
C LEU A 77 -16.54 2.96 -30.36
N GLU A 78 -17.83 3.27 -30.44
CA GLU A 78 -18.40 4.15 -31.48
C GLU A 78 -17.88 5.56 -31.29
N ILE A 79 -17.86 6.09 -30.05
CA ILE A 79 -17.31 7.40 -29.71
C ILE A 79 -15.82 7.49 -30.08
N ALA A 80 -15.02 6.48 -29.71
CA ALA A 80 -13.60 6.44 -30.04
C ALA A 80 -13.36 6.41 -31.55
N THR A 81 -14.24 5.69 -32.30
CA THR A 81 -14.16 5.59 -33.77
C THR A 81 -14.53 6.91 -34.44
N GLU A 82 -15.53 7.62 -33.90
CA GLU A 82 -15.96 8.93 -34.38
C GLU A 82 -14.91 10.00 -34.10
N LEU A 83 -14.27 9.97 -32.90
CA LEU A 83 -13.16 10.86 -32.56
C LEU A 83 -11.96 10.67 -33.52
N ALA A 84 -11.57 9.40 -33.72
CA ALA A 84 -10.57 9.03 -34.73
C ALA A 84 -10.66 7.50 -35.01
N PRO A 85 -10.69 7.06 -36.26
CA PRO A 85 -10.72 5.63 -36.63
C PRO A 85 -9.53 4.84 -36.07
N SER A 86 -8.38 5.50 -35.85
CA SER A 86 -7.21 4.89 -35.19
C SER A 86 -7.41 4.61 -33.70
N LEU A 87 -8.21 5.43 -32.99
CA LEU A 87 -8.57 5.23 -31.61
C LEU A 87 -9.57 4.06 -31.47
N GLY A 88 -10.58 3.98 -32.35
CA GLY A 88 -11.52 2.87 -32.36
C GLY A 88 -10.84 1.50 -32.52
N LYS A 89 -9.69 1.43 -33.23
CA LYS A 89 -8.89 0.20 -33.35
C LYS A 89 -8.05 -0.13 -32.10
N LYS A 90 -7.76 0.86 -31.26
CA LYS A 90 -6.86 0.73 -30.11
C LYS A 90 -7.56 0.72 -28.77
N ILE A 91 -8.84 1.09 -28.73
CA ILE A 91 -9.59 1.14 -27.46
C ILE A 91 -9.71 -0.26 -26.84
N ILE A 92 -9.32 -0.34 -25.57
CA ILE A 92 -9.55 -1.49 -24.71
C ILE A 92 -10.88 -1.30 -23.98
N CYS A 93 -11.00 -0.19 -23.25
CA CYS A 93 -12.19 0.22 -22.51
C CYS A 93 -12.22 1.76 -22.43
N ALA A 94 -13.15 2.33 -21.69
CA ALA A 94 -13.16 3.74 -21.34
C ALA A 94 -13.07 3.94 -19.83
N LYS A 95 -12.67 5.12 -19.38
CA LYS A 95 -12.89 5.60 -18.02
C LYS A 95 -14.02 6.63 -18.09
N VAL A 96 -15.10 6.37 -17.37
CA VAL A 96 -16.32 7.19 -17.32
C VAL A 96 -16.47 7.67 -15.88
N ASP A 97 -16.36 8.96 -15.69
CA ASP A 97 -16.13 9.60 -14.40
C ASP A 97 -14.94 8.88 -13.71
N ASP A 98 -14.85 8.28 -12.71
CA ASP A 98 -13.67 7.60 -12.18
C ASP A 98 -13.69 6.05 -12.33
N ASN A 99 -14.67 5.51 -13.08
CA ASN A 99 -14.85 4.06 -13.20
C ASN A 99 -14.45 3.54 -14.58
N LEU A 100 -13.83 2.36 -14.62
CA LEU A 100 -13.58 1.63 -15.86
C LEU A 100 -14.91 1.14 -16.44
N TYR A 101 -15.08 1.35 -17.75
CA TYR A 101 -16.33 1.14 -18.46
C TYR A 101 -16.11 0.34 -19.74
N ASP A 102 -16.89 -0.72 -19.94
CA ASP A 102 -16.74 -1.59 -21.11
C ASP A 102 -16.99 -0.83 -22.40
N LYS A 103 -16.17 -1.11 -23.43
CA LYS A 103 -16.24 -0.46 -24.72
C LYS A 103 -17.54 -0.68 -25.47
N SER A 104 -18.29 -1.74 -25.15
CA SER A 104 -19.57 -2.10 -25.78
C SER A 104 -20.81 -1.65 -25.00
N LYS A 105 -20.62 -1.10 -23.77
CA LYS A 105 -21.75 -0.65 -22.93
C LYS A 105 -22.17 0.76 -23.33
N PRO A 106 -23.44 1.00 -23.71
CA PRO A 106 -23.92 2.31 -24.14
C PRO A 106 -23.85 3.37 -23.03
N LEU A 107 -23.53 4.62 -23.38
CA LEU A 107 -23.56 5.80 -22.52
C LEU A 107 -24.85 6.60 -22.79
N SER A 108 -25.46 7.15 -21.72
CA SER A 108 -26.72 7.88 -21.82
C SER A 108 -26.80 9.12 -20.91
N LYS A 109 -25.66 9.61 -20.42
CA LYS A 109 -25.60 10.81 -19.58
C LYS A 109 -24.29 11.58 -19.80
N ASP A 110 -24.30 12.87 -19.46
CA ASP A 110 -23.11 13.69 -19.43
C ASP A 110 -22.08 13.12 -18.42
N CYS A 111 -20.81 13.06 -18.79
CA CYS A 111 -19.74 12.52 -17.93
C CYS A 111 -18.35 12.98 -18.37
N HIS A 112 -17.37 12.76 -17.50
CA HIS A 112 -15.96 12.77 -17.89
C HIS A 112 -15.63 11.47 -18.61
N PHE A 113 -14.95 11.58 -19.75
CA PHE A 113 -14.70 10.44 -20.64
C PHE A 113 -13.25 10.38 -21.11
N LYS A 114 -12.55 9.28 -20.78
CA LYS A 114 -11.18 8.98 -21.24
C LYS A 114 -11.16 7.62 -21.95
N ILE A 115 -10.56 7.57 -23.15
CA ILE A 115 -10.30 6.31 -23.85
C ILE A 115 -9.07 5.66 -23.26
N ILE A 116 -9.17 4.39 -22.89
CA ILE A 116 -8.07 3.59 -22.34
C ILE A 116 -7.51 2.68 -23.44
N THR A 117 -6.20 2.75 -23.63
CA THR A 117 -5.41 1.98 -24.60
C THR A 117 -4.29 1.23 -23.89
N GLU A 118 -3.53 0.38 -24.57
CA GLU A 118 -2.38 -0.35 -24.00
C GLU A 118 -1.32 0.54 -23.31
N LYS A 119 -1.32 1.85 -23.60
CA LYS A 119 -0.36 2.80 -23.02
C LYS A 119 -0.81 3.39 -21.68
N ASP A 120 -2.06 3.23 -21.35
CA ASP A 120 -2.65 3.74 -20.11
C ASP A 120 -2.45 2.74 -18.96
N ALA A 121 -2.13 3.25 -17.78
CA ALA A 121 -1.88 2.40 -16.60
C ALA A 121 -3.08 1.51 -16.24
N GLU A 122 -4.28 2.04 -16.41
CA GLU A 122 -5.54 1.33 -16.16
C GLU A 122 -5.73 0.10 -17.06
N ALA A 123 -5.08 0.04 -18.22
CA ALA A 123 -5.14 -1.10 -19.14
C ALA A 123 -4.53 -2.38 -18.53
N PHE A 124 -3.58 -2.24 -17.59
CA PHE A 124 -2.94 -3.37 -16.91
C PHE A 124 -3.92 -4.14 -16.03
N GLU A 125 -4.82 -3.46 -15.35
CA GLU A 125 -5.90 -4.09 -14.57
C GLU A 125 -6.81 -4.91 -15.48
N VAL A 126 -7.26 -4.33 -16.61
CA VAL A 126 -8.14 -5.00 -17.58
C VAL A 126 -7.45 -6.21 -18.21
N LEU A 127 -6.16 -6.11 -18.50
CA LEU A 127 -5.34 -7.22 -19.02
C LEU A 127 -5.31 -8.40 -18.04
N ASN A 128 -5.01 -8.13 -16.78
CA ASN A 128 -4.91 -9.14 -15.74
C ASN A 128 -6.27 -9.75 -15.38
N HIS A 129 -7.33 -8.94 -15.33
CA HIS A 129 -8.68 -9.44 -15.15
C HIS A 129 -9.09 -10.40 -16.30
N SER A 130 -8.78 -10.05 -17.54
CA SER A 130 -9.05 -10.92 -18.68
C SER A 130 -8.19 -12.18 -18.67
N CYS A 131 -6.96 -12.10 -18.18
CA CYS A 131 -6.10 -13.27 -18.04
C CYS A 131 -6.59 -14.24 -16.94
N ALA A 132 -7.25 -13.73 -15.89
CA ALA A 132 -7.92 -14.58 -14.92
C ALA A 132 -9.02 -15.42 -15.57
N HIS A 133 -9.81 -14.84 -16.49
CA HIS A 133 -10.81 -15.57 -17.27
C HIS A 133 -10.19 -16.55 -18.27
N LEU A 134 -9.04 -16.21 -18.88
CA LEU A 134 -8.30 -17.14 -19.74
C LEU A 134 -7.83 -18.38 -18.95
N MET A 135 -7.34 -18.17 -17.72
CA MET A 135 -6.97 -19.28 -16.82
C MET A 135 -8.20 -20.09 -16.44
N ALA A 136 -9.33 -19.46 -16.12
CA ALA A 136 -10.57 -20.15 -15.78
C ALA A 136 -11.06 -21.03 -16.95
N GLN A 137 -11.00 -20.55 -18.19
CA GLN A 137 -11.32 -21.37 -19.38
C GLN A 137 -10.36 -22.56 -19.50
N ALA A 138 -9.06 -22.35 -19.37
CA ALA A 138 -8.08 -23.46 -19.42
C ALA A 138 -8.32 -24.50 -18.30
N LEU A 139 -8.68 -24.04 -17.11
CA LEU A 139 -9.04 -24.90 -16.00
C LEU A 139 -10.32 -25.68 -16.25
N SER A 140 -11.34 -25.09 -16.90
CA SER A 140 -12.59 -25.78 -17.24
C SER A 140 -12.34 -26.93 -18.23
N HIS A 141 -11.40 -26.75 -19.18
CA HIS A 141 -11.00 -27.81 -20.12
C HIS A 141 -10.25 -28.97 -19.43
N LEU A 142 -9.35 -28.65 -18.49
CA LEU A 142 -8.47 -29.65 -17.86
C LEU A 142 -9.10 -30.33 -16.63
N TYR A 143 -10.05 -29.67 -15.97
CA TYR A 143 -10.68 -30.15 -14.73
C TYR A 143 -12.19 -30.11 -14.83
N PRO A 144 -12.82 -31.03 -15.59
CA PRO A 144 -14.28 -31.06 -15.71
C PRO A 144 -14.97 -31.10 -14.34
N GLY A 145 -15.98 -30.23 -14.14
CA GLY A 145 -16.70 -30.10 -12.88
C GLY A 145 -16.07 -29.14 -11.87
N ILE A 146 -15.00 -28.43 -12.24
CA ILE A 146 -14.41 -27.36 -11.41
C ILE A 146 -15.45 -26.27 -11.13
N GLN A 147 -15.43 -25.73 -9.90
CA GLN A 147 -16.29 -24.65 -9.46
C GLN A 147 -15.49 -23.36 -9.34
N PHE A 148 -16.02 -22.26 -9.85
CA PHE A 148 -15.37 -20.96 -9.91
C PHE A 148 -15.95 -20.00 -8.88
N GLY A 149 -15.08 -19.43 -8.01
CA GLY A 149 -15.39 -18.35 -7.09
C GLY A 149 -15.17 -16.97 -7.71
N TYR A 150 -14.22 -16.21 -7.16
CA TYR A 150 -13.84 -14.86 -7.62
C TYR A 150 -12.50 -14.87 -8.33
N GLY A 151 -12.36 -14.01 -9.37
CA GLY A 151 -11.14 -13.87 -10.17
C GLY A 151 -10.77 -12.40 -10.46
N PRO A 152 -10.52 -11.55 -9.45
CA PRO A 152 -10.18 -10.15 -9.68
C PRO A 152 -8.73 -9.97 -10.15
N ALA A 153 -8.48 -8.82 -10.80
CA ALA A 153 -7.14 -8.30 -10.96
C ALA A 153 -6.57 -7.83 -9.62
N LEU A 154 -5.24 -7.83 -9.55
CA LEU A 154 -4.43 -7.28 -8.47
C LEU A 154 -3.48 -6.22 -9.04
N PRO A 155 -2.87 -5.35 -8.20
CA PRO A 155 -1.90 -4.36 -8.66
C PRO A 155 -0.71 -4.95 -9.45
N GLU A 156 -0.34 -6.20 -9.23
CA GLU A 156 0.78 -6.86 -9.91
C GLU A 156 0.40 -8.18 -10.60
N GLY A 157 -0.89 -8.41 -10.88
CA GLY A 157 -1.33 -9.66 -11.51
C GLY A 157 -2.81 -9.94 -11.30
N PHE A 158 -3.16 -11.19 -11.06
CA PHE A 158 -4.52 -11.65 -10.81
C PHE A 158 -4.53 -12.89 -9.92
N TYR A 159 -5.71 -13.26 -9.41
CA TYR A 159 -5.95 -14.60 -8.89
C TYR A 159 -7.30 -15.12 -9.34
N TYR A 160 -7.52 -16.43 -9.15
CA TYR A 160 -8.84 -17.03 -9.23
C TYR A 160 -9.00 -18.06 -8.11
N ASP A 161 -10.14 -17.99 -7.40
CA ASP A 161 -10.52 -18.95 -6.37
C ASP A 161 -11.33 -20.08 -7.01
N VAL A 162 -10.88 -21.30 -6.85
CA VAL A 162 -11.50 -22.47 -7.46
C VAL A 162 -11.68 -23.60 -6.46
N LYS A 163 -12.72 -24.43 -6.67
CA LYS A 163 -12.88 -25.73 -6.04
C LYS A 163 -12.81 -26.80 -7.11
N SER A 164 -11.67 -27.46 -7.19
CA SER A 164 -11.43 -28.51 -8.17
C SER A 164 -11.83 -29.88 -7.62
N PRO A 165 -12.41 -30.78 -8.46
CA PRO A 165 -12.64 -32.18 -8.10
C PRO A 165 -11.37 -32.97 -7.78
N LYS A 166 -10.23 -32.54 -8.35
CA LYS A 166 -8.90 -33.09 -8.10
C LYS A 166 -7.99 -32.00 -7.57
N PRO A 167 -7.09 -32.28 -6.61
CA PRO A 167 -6.14 -31.28 -6.12
C PRO A 167 -5.30 -30.73 -7.27
N ILE A 168 -5.18 -29.39 -7.32
CA ILE A 168 -4.28 -28.68 -8.22
C ILE A 168 -3.03 -28.34 -7.44
N THR A 169 -1.85 -28.55 -8.04
CA THR A 169 -0.54 -28.28 -7.49
C THR A 169 0.30 -27.43 -8.45
N GLU A 170 1.40 -26.86 -8.00
CA GLU A 170 2.32 -26.10 -8.88
C GLU A 170 2.91 -26.97 -10.01
N LYS A 171 2.91 -28.30 -9.87
CA LYS A 171 3.33 -29.24 -10.92
C LYS A 171 2.39 -29.24 -12.13
N ASP A 172 1.15 -28.80 -11.94
CA ASP A 172 0.14 -28.74 -12.99
C ASP A 172 0.23 -27.44 -13.81
N PHE A 173 0.96 -26.42 -13.31
CA PHE A 173 1.09 -25.13 -14.00
C PHE A 173 1.55 -25.23 -15.45
N PRO A 174 2.56 -26.03 -15.82
CA PRO A 174 2.95 -26.14 -17.22
C PRO A 174 1.83 -26.61 -18.14
N ALA A 175 0.97 -27.52 -17.68
CA ALA A 175 -0.16 -28.01 -18.47
C ALA A 175 -1.26 -26.95 -18.59
N ILE A 176 -1.55 -26.21 -17.50
CA ILE A 176 -2.53 -25.12 -17.50
C ILE A 176 -2.02 -23.99 -18.41
N GLU A 177 -0.77 -23.57 -18.29
CA GLU A 177 -0.15 -22.55 -19.13
C GLU A 177 -0.17 -22.94 -20.62
N ALA A 178 0.08 -24.22 -20.94
CA ALA A 178 0.01 -24.71 -22.32
C ALA A 178 -1.39 -24.57 -22.91
N GLU A 179 -2.45 -24.91 -22.15
CA GLU A 179 -3.83 -24.74 -22.59
C GLU A 179 -4.20 -23.25 -22.70
N MET A 180 -3.78 -22.41 -21.73
CA MET A 180 -3.95 -20.97 -21.82
C MET A 180 -3.31 -20.39 -23.08
N HIS A 181 -2.09 -20.81 -23.43
CA HIS A 181 -1.42 -20.38 -24.67
C HIS A 181 -2.14 -20.82 -25.93
N LYS A 182 -2.75 -22.01 -25.93
CA LYS A 182 -3.56 -22.49 -27.05
C LYS A 182 -4.79 -21.59 -27.24
N ILE A 183 -5.55 -21.33 -26.19
CA ILE A 183 -6.73 -20.45 -26.22
C ILE A 183 -6.36 -19.03 -26.64
N ALA A 184 -5.25 -18.47 -26.12
CA ALA A 184 -4.77 -17.14 -26.49
C ALA A 184 -4.47 -17.03 -28.00
N LYS A 185 -3.92 -18.08 -28.63
CA LYS A 185 -3.63 -18.10 -30.09
C LYS A 185 -4.89 -18.13 -30.94
N GLU A 186 -6.01 -18.61 -30.45
CA GLU A 186 -7.29 -18.64 -31.16
C GLU A 186 -7.90 -17.24 -31.35
N ALA A 187 -7.37 -16.22 -30.62
CA ALA A 187 -7.82 -14.83 -30.70
C ALA A 187 -9.34 -14.68 -30.53
N LEU A 188 -9.94 -15.46 -29.63
CA LEU A 188 -11.37 -15.47 -29.37
C LEU A 188 -11.86 -14.10 -28.90
N PRO A 189 -12.91 -13.53 -29.49
CA PRO A 189 -13.50 -12.29 -29.01
C PRO A 189 -14.06 -12.48 -27.60
N ILE A 190 -13.85 -11.48 -26.72
CA ILE A 190 -14.44 -11.44 -25.38
C ILE A 190 -15.67 -10.54 -25.46
N VAL A 191 -16.85 -11.15 -25.33
CA VAL A 191 -18.14 -10.50 -25.62
C VAL A 191 -18.93 -10.33 -24.34
N ARG A 192 -19.32 -9.09 -24.06
CA ARG A 192 -20.21 -8.73 -22.96
C ARG A 192 -21.67 -8.88 -23.35
N ARG A 193 -22.51 -9.42 -22.44
CA ARG A 193 -23.98 -9.41 -22.54
C ARG A 193 -24.57 -9.03 -21.17
N GLU A 194 -25.71 -8.36 -21.20
CA GLU A 194 -26.59 -8.21 -20.04
C GLU A 194 -27.74 -9.21 -20.18
N ILE A 195 -28.01 -9.91 -19.11
CA ILE A 195 -29.05 -10.98 -19.06
C ILE A 195 -29.88 -10.80 -17.80
N SER A 196 -31.06 -11.46 -17.76
CA SER A 196 -31.85 -11.48 -16.55
C SER A 196 -31.25 -12.45 -15.50
N PRO A 197 -31.58 -12.28 -14.22
CA PRO A 197 -31.18 -13.23 -13.19
C PRO A 197 -31.60 -14.67 -13.48
N GLU A 198 -32.82 -14.85 -14.00
CA GLU A 198 -33.35 -16.20 -14.36
C GLU A 198 -32.55 -16.84 -15.51
N GLU A 199 -32.11 -16.06 -16.50
CA GLU A 199 -31.21 -16.56 -17.56
C GLU A 199 -29.82 -16.89 -16.98
N ALA A 200 -29.30 -16.08 -16.04
CA ALA A 200 -28.07 -16.35 -15.37
C ALA A 200 -28.10 -17.65 -14.56
N ASP A 201 -29.17 -17.91 -13.82
CA ASP A 201 -29.37 -19.15 -13.07
C ASP A 201 -29.36 -20.40 -13.96
N VAL A 202 -29.92 -20.31 -15.15
CA VAL A 202 -29.88 -21.41 -16.12
C VAL A 202 -28.45 -21.65 -16.62
N ILE A 203 -27.71 -20.58 -16.93
CA ILE A 203 -26.33 -20.68 -17.43
C ILE A 203 -25.39 -21.25 -16.35
N PHE A 204 -25.54 -20.78 -15.11
CA PHE A 204 -24.62 -21.11 -14.01
C PHE A 204 -25.14 -22.17 -13.04
N LYS A 205 -26.21 -22.92 -13.41
CA LYS A 205 -26.86 -23.95 -12.56
C LYS A 205 -25.90 -24.96 -11.95
N ASP A 206 -24.77 -25.26 -12.64
CA ASP A 206 -23.77 -26.22 -12.20
C ASP A 206 -22.58 -25.54 -11.52
N GLN A 207 -22.65 -24.20 -11.26
CA GLN A 207 -21.62 -23.38 -10.67
C GLN A 207 -22.09 -22.77 -9.33
N LYS A 208 -22.03 -23.56 -8.26
CA LYS A 208 -22.52 -23.21 -6.91
C LYS A 208 -22.20 -21.79 -6.45
N PHE A 209 -20.93 -21.37 -6.60
CA PHE A 209 -20.50 -20.05 -6.10
C PHE A 209 -21.00 -18.90 -6.97
N LYS A 210 -21.24 -19.15 -8.27
CA LYS A 210 -21.82 -18.15 -9.18
C LYS A 210 -23.30 -17.96 -8.90
N THR A 211 -24.06 -19.04 -8.64
CA THR A 211 -25.47 -18.95 -8.25
C THR A 211 -25.67 -18.13 -6.98
N ILE A 212 -24.86 -18.40 -5.93
CA ILE A 212 -24.90 -17.60 -4.68
C ILE A 212 -24.63 -16.11 -4.96
N HIS A 213 -23.75 -15.80 -5.92
CA HIS A 213 -23.42 -14.42 -6.26
C HIS A 213 -24.50 -13.72 -7.09
N ILE A 214 -25.24 -14.45 -7.93
CA ILE A 214 -26.37 -13.94 -8.70
C ILE A 214 -27.46 -13.43 -7.74
N ASP A 215 -27.82 -14.21 -6.72
CA ASP A 215 -28.81 -13.84 -5.69
C ASP A 215 -28.44 -12.50 -5.00
N GLU A 216 -27.13 -12.26 -4.76
CA GLU A 216 -26.64 -11.02 -4.14
C GLU A 216 -26.67 -9.82 -5.08
N VAL A 217 -26.53 -10.02 -6.39
CA VAL A 217 -26.54 -8.95 -7.41
C VAL A 217 -27.99 -8.58 -7.78
N GLU A 218 -28.92 -9.55 -7.76
CA GLU A 218 -30.34 -9.31 -8.04
C GLU A 218 -30.94 -8.23 -7.15
N ASP A 219 -30.57 -8.20 -5.86
CA ASP A 219 -31.03 -7.20 -4.90
C ASP A 219 -30.54 -5.77 -5.22
N ARG A 220 -29.54 -5.58 -6.10
CA ARG A 220 -28.92 -4.29 -6.38
C ARG A 220 -29.24 -3.69 -7.73
N ASP A 221 -29.16 -4.45 -8.83
CA ASP A 221 -29.06 -3.89 -10.19
C ASP A 221 -30.13 -4.38 -11.18
N HIS A 222 -30.99 -5.34 -10.84
CA HIS A 222 -32.04 -5.96 -11.67
C HIS A 222 -31.55 -6.55 -13.02
N CYS A 223 -30.25 -6.52 -13.31
CA CYS A 223 -29.64 -7.19 -14.46
C CYS A 223 -28.24 -7.67 -14.10
N VAL A 224 -27.83 -8.73 -14.78
CA VAL A 224 -26.55 -9.40 -14.56
C VAL A 224 -25.71 -9.29 -15.82
N SER A 225 -24.43 -8.93 -15.69
CA SER A 225 -23.51 -8.94 -16.83
C SER A 225 -22.67 -10.22 -16.87
N ILE A 226 -22.54 -10.78 -18.05
CA ILE A 226 -21.69 -11.94 -18.33
C ILE A 226 -20.73 -11.64 -19.45
N TYR A 227 -19.60 -12.34 -19.45
CA TYR A 227 -18.60 -12.28 -20.51
C TYR A 227 -18.32 -13.68 -21.05
N SER A 228 -18.37 -13.81 -22.38
CA SER A 228 -18.14 -15.08 -23.08
C SER A 228 -16.91 -14.97 -23.96
N GLN A 229 -16.08 -16.03 -23.96
CA GLN A 229 -14.92 -16.22 -24.84
C GLN A 229 -14.90 -17.67 -25.32
N GLY A 230 -15.24 -17.88 -26.60
CA GLY A 230 -15.39 -19.23 -27.14
C GLY A 230 -16.47 -20.02 -26.39
N ASP A 231 -16.11 -21.17 -25.83
CA ASP A 231 -16.96 -22.07 -25.07
C ASP A 231 -17.05 -21.77 -23.58
N PHE A 232 -16.33 -20.73 -23.08
CA PHE A 232 -16.34 -20.33 -21.68
C PHE A 232 -17.16 -19.06 -21.47
N THR A 233 -18.00 -19.06 -20.44
CA THR A 233 -18.78 -17.90 -20.00
C THR A 233 -18.63 -17.71 -18.50
N ASP A 234 -18.42 -16.48 -18.07
CA ASP A 234 -18.31 -16.13 -16.66
C ASP A 234 -19.21 -14.97 -16.27
N LEU A 235 -19.63 -14.97 -15.00
CA LEU A 235 -20.35 -13.88 -14.35
C LEU A 235 -19.35 -12.81 -13.96
N CYS A 236 -19.43 -11.61 -14.57
CA CYS A 236 -18.44 -10.57 -14.37
C CYS A 236 -18.96 -9.18 -14.69
N ARG A 237 -18.49 -8.17 -13.95
CA ARG A 237 -18.79 -6.76 -14.23
C ARG A 237 -17.94 -6.18 -15.36
N GLY A 238 -16.77 -6.76 -15.62
CA GLY A 238 -15.80 -6.25 -16.58
C GLY A 238 -15.12 -4.95 -16.12
N PRO A 239 -14.50 -4.17 -17.05
CA PRO A 239 -14.33 -4.50 -18.47
C PRO A 239 -13.27 -5.58 -18.75
N HIS A 240 -13.22 -6.03 -20.02
CA HIS A 240 -12.24 -7.01 -20.50
C HIS A 240 -11.50 -6.54 -21.75
N MET A 241 -10.38 -7.22 -22.06
CA MET A 241 -9.65 -7.05 -23.30
C MET A 241 -10.55 -7.40 -24.51
N PRO A 242 -10.28 -6.81 -25.71
CA PRO A 242 -11.09 -7.07 -26.91
C PRO A 242 -11.17 -8.55 -27.32
N ASN A 243 -10.11 -9.31 -27.12
CA ASN A 243 -10.00 -10.72 -27.46
C ASN A 243 -8.82 -11.37 -26.72
N THR A 244 -8.73 -12.70 -26.78
CA THR A 244 -7.71 -13.48 -26.07
C THR A 244 -6.29 -13.31 -26.61
N SER A 245 -6.07 -12.76 -27.82
CA SER A 245 -4.71 -12.59 -28.38
C SER A 245 -3.85 -11.58 -27.65
N PHE A 246 -4.45 -10.72 -26.83
CA PHE A 246 -3.69 -9.81 -25.95
C PHE A 246 -3.06 -10.58 -24.78
N LEU A 247 -3.60 -11.73 -24.41
CA LEU A 247 -3.30 -12.52 -23.20
C LEU A 247 -2.21 -13.57 -23.49
N LYS A 248 -1.05 -13.18 -24.00
CA LYS A 248 0.00 -14.09 -24.43
C LYS A 248 1.25 -14.11 -23.56
N ASN A 249 1.49 -13.06 -22.78
CA ASN A 249 2.68 -12.92 -21.93
C ASN A 249 2.29 -13.06 -20.47
N PHE A 250 1.96 -14.25 -20.03
CA PHE A 250 1.53 -14.55 -18.67
C PHE A 250 2.39 -15.61 -18.01
N LYS A 251 2.27 -15.71 -16.68
CA LYS A 251 2.88 -16.76 -15.86
C LYS A 251 1.98 -17.07 -14.66
N LEU A 252 1.79 -18.35 -14.35
CA LEU A 252 1.22 -18.79 -13.08
C LEU A 252 2.31 -18.73 -12.00
N LEU A 253 1.97 -18.27 -10.82
CA LEU A 253 2.96 -17.86 -9.81
C LEU A 253 2.99 -18.77 -8.60
N SER A 254 1.82 -19.03 -8.00
CA SER A 254 1.73 -19.80 -6.75
C SER A 254 0.29 -20.24 -6.47
N LEU A 255 0.14 -21.13 -5.50
CA LEU A 255 -1.13 -21.58 -4.94
C LEU A 255 -1.23 -21.22 -3.47
N ALA A 256 -2.45 -20.89 -3.00
CA ALA A 256 -2.76 -20.74 -1.59
C ALA A 256 -4.13 -21.33 -1.28
N GLY A 257 -4.31 -21.83 -0.05
CA GLY A 257 -5.64 -22.13 0.48
C GLY A 257 -6.37 -20.83 0.85
N CYS A 258 -7.66 -20.76 0.54
CA CYS A 258 -8.52 -19.66 0.98
C CYS A 258 -9.89 -20.21 1.39
N TYR A 259 -10.70 -19.37 2.02
CA TYR A 259 -12.08 -19.70 2.34
C TYR A 259 -13.02 -18.84 1.48
N TRP A 260 -14.16 -19.41 1.08
CA TRP A 260 -15.18 -18.66 0.36
C TRP A 260 -15.57 -17.40 1.12
N LYS A 261 -15.54 -16.23 0.44
CA LYS A 261 -15.76 -14.88 1.03
C LYS A 261 -14.83 -14.53 2.21
N GLY A 262 -13.70 -15.21 2.36
CA GLY A 262 -12.75 -14.95 3.43
C GLY A 262 -13.18 -15.45 4.82
N ASP A 263 -14.34 -16.06 4.96
CA ASP A 263 -14.83 -16.59 6.23
C ASP A 263 -14.37 -18.04 6.44
N LYS A 264 -13.64 -18.28 7.52
CA LYS A 264 -13.13 -19.60 7.93
C LYS A 264 -14.21 -20.66 8.15
N ASN A 265 -15.46 -20.25 8.32
CA ASN A 265 -16.61 -21.16 8.50
C ASN A 265 -17.16 -21.64 7.15
N ASN A 266 -16.79 -21.00 6.05
CA ASN A 266 -17.19 -21.36 4.70
C ASN A 266 -16.27 -22.44 4.08
N GLU A 267 -16.64 -22.90 2.89
CA GLU A 267 -15.86 -23.89 2.15
C GLU A 267 -14.44 -23.42 1.84
N GLN A 268 -13.50 -24.34 1.97
CA GLN A 268 -12.12 -24.11 1.57
C GLN A 268 -11.99 -24.23 0.05
N LEU A 269 -11.31 -23.25 -0.54
CA LEU A 269 -11.00 -23.16 -1.96
C LEU A 269 -9.49 -23.12 -2.17
N THR A 270 -9.07 -23.32 -3.42
CA THR A 270 -7.70 -23.10 -3.87
C THR A 270 -7.63 -21.80 -4.64
N ARG A 271 -6.78 -20.88 -4.21
CA ARG A 271 -6.47 -19.63 -4.90
C ARG A 271 -5.24 -19.81 -5.77
N ILE A 272 -5.39 -19.56 -7.07
CA ILE A 272 -4.31 -19.66 -8.05
C ILE A 272 -3.91 -18.24 -8.45
N TYR A 273 -2.66 -17.87 -8.21
CA TYR A 273 -2.12 -16.57 -8.59
C TYR A 273 -1.43 -16.63 -9.94
N GLY A 274 -1.60 -15.58 -10.73
CA GLY A 274 -0.92 -15.38 -12.00
C GLY A 274 -0.65 -13.92 -12.29
N CYS A 275 0.09 -13.65 -13.37
CA CYS A 275 0.32 -12.31 -13.89
C CYS A 275 0.33 -12.32 -15.42
N CYS A 276 -0.05 -11.18 -16.03
CA CYS A 276 -0.01 -10.96 -17.47
C CYS A 276 0.53 -9.57 -17.78
N PHE A 277 1.37 -9.47 -18.81
CA PHE A 277 2.00 -8.23 -19.25
C PHE A 277 1.80 -8.02 -20.75
N PHE A 278 1.88 -6.76 -21.21
CA PHE A 278 1.75 -6.46 -22.65
C PHE A 278 2.95 -6.97 -23.46
N SER A 279 4.12 -7.08 -22.87
CA SER A 279 5.33 -7.59 -23.51
C SER A 279 6.03 -8.72 -22.75
N SER A 280 6.75 -9.59 -23.46
CA SER A 280 7.57 -10.65 -22.85
C SER A 280 8.67 -10.07 -21.97
N LYS A 281 9.24 -8.93 -22.37
CA LYS A 281 10.29 -8.24 -21.59
C LYS A 281 9.78 -7.79 -20.22
N GLU A 282 8.59 -7.20 -20.16
CA GLU A 282 7.98 -6.80 -18.89
C GLU A 282 7.71 -8.00 -17.98
N LEU A 283 7.22 -9.11 -18.56
CA LEU A 283 7.04 -10.36 -17.82
C LEU A 283 8.36 -10.92 -17.28
N GLU A 284 9.41 -10.97 -18.10
CA GLU A 284 10.74 -11.44 -17.68
C GLU A 284 11.32 -10.56 -16.57
N ASP A 285 11.23 -9.24 -16.72
CA ASP A 285 11.67 -8.28 -15.71
C ASP A 285 10.90 -8.46 -14.39
N TYR A 286 9.58 -8.67 -14.47
CA TYR A 286 8.76 -8.94 -13.29
C TYR A 286 9.12 -10.24 -12.60
N ILE A 287 9.30 -11.33 -13.33
CA ILE A 287 9.71 -12.63 -12.77
C ILE A 287 11.08 -12.53 -12.10
N LYS A 288 12.02 -11.78 -12.71
CA LYS A 288 13.32 -11.52 -12.11
C LYS A 288 13.19 -10.75 -10.79
N ILE A 289 12.42 -9.65 -10.78
CA ILE A 289 12.16 -8.85 -9.56
C ILE A 289 11.49 -9.72 -8.49
N ARG A 290 10.52 -10.55 -8.85
CA ARG A 290 9.84 -11.44 -7.91
C ARG A 290 10.80 -12.46 -7.27
N LYS A 291 11.73 -13.02 -8.06
CA LYS A 291 12.79 -13.90 -7.54
C LYS A 291 13.71 -13.15 -6.58
N GLU A 292 14.14 -11.96 -6.97
CA GLU A 292 14.95 -11.10 -6.09
C GLU A 292 14.22 -10.73 -4.79
N ARG A 293 12.90 -10.46 -4.84
CA ARG A 293 12.06 -10.23 -3.64
C ARG A 293 12.08 -11.43 -2.70
N ALA A 294 11.93 -12.65 -3.23
CA ALA A 294 11.95 -13.87 -2.42
C ALA A 294 13.34 -14.15 -1.81
N GLU A 295 14.42 -13.86 -2.54
CA GLU A 295 15.79 -13.99 -2.05
C GLU A 295 16.13 -12.90 -1.01
N SER A 296 15.51 -11.74 -1.10
CA SER A 296 15.73 -10.58 -0.25
C SER A 296 14.75 -10.45 0.92
N ASP A 297 13.90 -11.43 1.15
CA ASP A 297 12.92 -11.44 2.24
C ASP A 297 13.63 -11.20 3.59
N HIS A 298 13.16 -10.19 4.33
CA HIS A 298 13.76 -9.77 5.61
C HIS A 298 13.75 -10.90 6.65
N ARG A 299 12.79 -11.86 6.58
CA ARG A 299 12.73 -13.01 7.48
C ARG A 299 13.89 -13.97 7.22
N LYS A 300 14.23 -14.18 5.95
CA LYS A 300 15.36 -15.00 5.54
C LYS A 300 16.69 -14.33 5.91
N ILE A 301 16.88 -13.08 5.48
CA ILE A 301 18.08 -12.29 5.79
C ILE A 301 18.23 -12.11 7.30
N GLY A 302 17.14 -11.81 8.02
CA GLY A 302 17.12 -11.65 9.46
C GLY A 302 17.58 -12.90 10.21
N LYS A 303 17.14 -14.09 9.75
CA LYS A 303 17.60 -15.36 10.29
C LYS A 303 19.10 -15.61 9.99
N GLU A 304 19.52 -15.39 8.74
CA GLU A 304 20.92 -15.61 8.31
C GLU A 304 21.89 -14.67 9.04
N MET A 305 21.50 -13.43 9.29
CA MET A 305 22.31 -12.43 9.98
C MET A 305 22.11 -12.36 11.50
N GLY A 306 21.21 -13.18 12.05
CA GLY A 306 20.90 -13.18 13.49
C GLY A 306 20.31 -11.85 13.98
N LEU A 307 19.34 -11.28 13.23
CA LEU A 307 18.74 -9.99 13.57
C LEU A 307 17.59 -10.13 14.57
N PHE A 308 16.69 -11.08 14.35
CA PHE A 308 15.53 -11.31 15.21
C PHE A 308 15.04 -12.74 15.13
N LEU A 309 14.23 -13.13 16.12
CA LEU A 309 13.55 -14.41 16.22
C LEU A 309 12.03 -14.18 16.26
N LEU A 310 11.29 -14.94 15.45
CA LEU A 310 9.84 -15.07 15.54
C LEU A 310 9.52 -16.39 16.26
N SER A 311 8.75 -16.35 17.33
CA SER A 311 8.45 -17.49 18.20
C SER A 311 6.96 -17.75 18.30
N GLU A 312 6.57 -19.01 18.47
CA GLU A 312 5.19 -19.41 18.80
C GLU A 312 4.71 -18.88 20.16
N TYR A 313 5.63 -18.58 21.07
CA TYR A 313 5.31 -17.99 22.40
C TYR A 313 4.97 -16.50 22.33
N GLY A 314 5.24 -15.81 21.21
CA GLY A 314 4.88 -14.42 20.95
C GLY A 314 4.52 -14.22 19.48
N PRO A 315 3.39 -14.75 18.99
CA PRO A 315 3.02 -14.62 17.60
C PRO A 315 2.85 -13.15 17.20
N GLY A 316 3.66 -12.69 16.22
CA GLY A 316 3.69 -11.29 15.79
C GLY A 316 4.46 -10.36 16.75
N MET A 317 5.22 -10.90 17.70
CA MET A 317 6.07 -10.13 18.61
C MET A 317 7.53 -10.52 18.38
N PRO A 318 8.33 -9.72 17.67
CA PRO A 318 9.72 -10.08 17.36
C PRO A 318 10.61 -10.01 18.59
N PHE A 319 11.47 -11.02 18.75
CA PHE A 319 12.55 -11.02 19.73
C PHE A 319 13.81 -10.50 19.06
N TRP A 320 14.29 -9.34 19.46
CA TRP A 320 15.52 -8.77 18.91
C TRP A 320 16.74 -9.49 19.41
N LEU A 321 17.55 -10.05 18.50
CA LEU A 321 18.83 -10.66 18.79
C LEU A 321 19.93 -9.60 18.83
N ASN A 322 21.14 -9.98 19.27
CA ASN A 322 22.26 -9.02 19.43
C ASN A 322 22.47 -8.11 18.20
N ASN A 323 22.54 -8.69 17.00
CA ASN A 323 22.78 -7.93 15.77
C ASN A 323 21.63 -6.99 15.42
N GLY A 324 20.38 -7.46 15.53
CA GLY A 324 19.22 -6.62 15.28
C GLY A 324 19.04 -5.53 16.34
N TRP A 325 19.33 -5.84 17.61
CA TRP A 325 19.29 -4.85 18.67
C TRP A 325 20.35 -3.74 18.45
N ALA A 326 21.55 -4.13 18.01
CA ALA A 326 22.60 -3.17 17.67
C ALA A 326 22.20 -2.22 16.52
N MET A 327 21.54 -2.77 15.47
CA MET A 327 20.97 -1.96 14.38
C MET A 327 19.88 -1.02 14.86
N LYS A 328 18.94 -1.53 15.67
CA LYS A 328 17.85 -0.73 16.24
C LYS A 328 18.40 0.43 17.07
N ARG A 329 19.39 0.19 17.94
CA ARG A 329 20.06 1.22 18.73
C ARG A 329 20.77 2.26 17.85
N ALA A 330 21.47 1.82 16.79
CA ALA A 330 22.14 2.75 15.88
C ALA A 330 21.14 3.71 15.20
N LEU A 331 19.97 3.19 14.82
CA LEU A 331 18.89 3.97 14.23
C LEU A 331 18.25 4.92 15.24
N GLU A 332 17.96 4.45 16.45
CA GLU A 332 17.41 5.26 17.56
C GLU A 332 18.37 6.42 17.92
N ASP A 333 19.66 6.14 18.08
CA ASP A 333 20.66 7.13 18.46
C ASP A 333 20.89 8.17 17.35
N TRP A 334 20.83 7.76 16.09
CA TRP A 334 20.92 8.66 14.95
C TRP A 334 19.68 9.57 14.87
N LEU A 335 18.48 9.01 14.92
CA LEU A 335 17.23 9.79 14.88
C LEU A 335 17.13 10.74 16.07
N LEU A 336 17.57 10.31 17.26
CA LEU A 336 17.61 11.18 18.45
C LEU A 336 18.47 12.42 18.24
N LYS A 337 19.59 12.32 17.51
CA LYS A 337 20.43 13.48 17.19
C LYS A 337 19.67 14.48 16.30
N ILE A 338 18.91 13.99 15.33
CA ILE A 338 18.06 14.82 14.47
C ILE A 338 16.98 15.50 15.32
N LEU A 339 16.23 14.74 16.12
CA LEU A 339 15.14 15.27 16.94
C LEU A 339 15.62 16.34 17.95
N ARG A 340 16.79 16.13 18.54
CA ARG A 340 17.39 17.13 19.44
C ARG A 340 17.72 18.47 18.75
N LYS A 341 18.16 18.44 17.48
CA LYS A 341 18.38 19.66 16.69
C LYS A 341 17.08 20.45 16.47
N HIS A 342 15.94 19.74 16.41
CA HIS A 342 14.60 20.29 16.26
C HIS A 342 13.88 20.52 17.60
N ASN A 343 14.62 20.54 18.73
CA ASN A 343 14.12 20.84 20.07
C ASN A 343 13.03 19.88 20.62
N TYR A 344 13.10 18.59 20.26
CA TYR A 344 12.20 17.59 20.85
C TYR A 344 12.63 17.22 22.27
N GLN A 345 11.62 17.13 23.15
CA GLN A 345 11.76 16.60 24.52
C GLN A 345 11.38 15.13 24.51
N MET A 346 12.36 14.27 24.81
CA MET A 346 12.10 12.82 24.83
C MET A 346 11.54 12.40 26.17
N VAL A 347 10.44 11.62 26.14
CA VAL A 347 9.74 11.08 27.30
C VAL A 347 9.58 9.58 27.20
N GLN A 348 9.12 8.94 28.26
CA GLN A 348 8.66 7.56 28.26
C GLN A 348 7.40 7.46 29.10
N THR A 349 6.32 6.93 28.50
CA THR A 349 5.04 6.72 29.17
C THR A 349 4.81 5.26 29.55
N PRO A 350 4.00 4.96 30.58
CA PRO A 350 3.70 3.59 30.98
C PRO A 350 3.00 2.81 29.86
N GLN A 351 3.26 1.50 29.81
CA GLN A 351 2.67 0.62 28.79
C GLN A 351 1.26 0.16 29.15
N VAL A 352 0.95 0.00 30.44
CA VAL A 352 -0.34 -0.46 30.92
C VAL A 352 -1.06 0.70 31.59
N LEU A 353 -2.17 1.13 31.02
CA LEU A 353 -2.93 2.31 31.45
C LEU A 353 -4.39 1.96 31.67
N SER A 354 -5.06 2.68 32.59
CA SER A 354 -6.45 2.39 32.96
C SER A 354 -7.42 2.68 31.80
N ARG A 355 -8.49 1.92 31.72
CA ARG A 355 -9.59 2.08 30.77
C ARG A 355 -10.10 3.52 30.68
N LYS A 356 -10.17 4.25 31.79
CA LYS A 356 -10.63 5.64 31.83
C LYS A 356 -9.88 6.56 30.87
N LEU A 357 -8.54 6.37 30.70
CA LEU A 357 -7.75 7.14 29.75
C LEU A 357 -8.20 6.88 28.31
N TRP A 358 -8.49 5.64 27.99
CA TRP A 358 -8.90 5.19 26.67
C TRP A 358 -10.33 5.59 26.30
N GLU A 359 -11.23 5.71 27.32
CA GLU A 359 -12.56 6.27 27.14
C GLU A 359 -12.51 7.77 26.84
N ILE A 360 -11.69 8.54 27.56
CA ILE A 360 -11.52 9.98 27.31
C ILE A 360 -11.01 10.23 25.88
N SER A 361 -10.02 9.44 25.44
CA SER A 361 -9.44 9.58 24.11
C SER A 361 -10.32 9.04 22.97
N GLY A 362 -11.35 8.24 23.27
CA GLY A 362 -12.20 7.58 22.26
C GLY A 362 -11.65 6.25 21.75
N HIS A 363 -10.43 5.86 22.12
CA HIS A 363 -9.88 4.57 21.68
C HIS A 363 -10.69 3.37 22.13
N TRP A 364 -11.36 3.45 23.30
CA TRP A 364 -12.18 2.37 23.82
C TRP A 364 -13.40 2.09 22.94
N ASP A 365 -13.95 3.11 22.29
CA ASP A 365 -15.14 2.99 21.44
C ASP A 365 -14.79 2.67 19.99
N HIS A 366 -13.73 3.29 19.43
CA HIS A 366 -13.38 3.19 18.01
C HIS A 366 -12.24 2.21 17.70
N TYR A 367 -11.49 1.71 18.73
CA TYR A 367 -10.28 0.93 18.50
C TYR A 367 -10.14 -0.31 19.41
N LYS A 368 -11.16 -0.63 20.22
CA LYS A 368 -11.12 -1.67 21.25
C LYS A 368 -10.74 -3.05 20.71
N GLU A 369 -11.20 -3.42 19.52
CA GLU A 369 -10.91 -4.72 18.91
C GLU A 369 -9.41 -4.94 18.64
N ASN A 370 -8.67 -3.85 18.51
CA ASN A 370 -7.22 -3.86 18.31
C ASN A 370 -6.41 -3.70 19.62
N MET A 371 -7.06 -3.71 20.79
CA MET A 371 -6.39 -3.51 22.07
C MET A 371 -6.22 -4.82 22.84
N PHE A 372 -5.06 -5.00 23.46
CA PHE A 372 -4.86 -6.01 24.51
C PHE A 372 -5.38 -5.46 25.83
N THR A 373 -6.41 -6.07 26.39
CA THR A 373 -7.03 -5.66 27.65
C THR A 373 -6.75 -6.65 28.78
N THR A 374 -6.70 -6.15 30.01
CA THR A 374 -6.55 -6.95 31.22
C THR A 374 -7.35 -6.34 32.36
N SER A 375 -7.56 -7.08 33.45
CA SER A 375 -8.21 -6.58 34.68
C SER A 375 -7.26 -6.73 35.86
N ILE A 376 -7.10 -5.67 36.64
CA ILE A 376 -6.28 -5.63 37.84
C ILE A 376 -7.18 -5.12 39.00
N GLU A 377 -7.33 -5.89 40.07
CA GLU A 377 -8.16 -5.53 41.23
C GLU A 377 -9.61 -5.12 40.85
N GLY A 378 -10.17 -5.78 39.82
CA GLY A 378 -11.52 -5.49 39.32
C GLY A 378 -11.67 -4.23 38.47
N GLN A 379 -10.57 -3.59 38.11
CA GLN A 379 -10.56 -2.45 37.20
C GLN A 379 -9.93 -2.85 35.84
N ASP A 380 -10.50 -2.35 34.75
CA ASP A 380 -10.02 -2.62 33.41
C ASP A 380 -8.81 -1.74 33.06
N TYR A 381 -7.84 -2.36 32.43
CA TYR A 381 -6.64 -1.72 31.87
C TYR A 381 -6.45 -2.19 30.43
N ALA A 382 -5.67 -1.42 29.67
CA ALA A 382 -5.17 -1.87 28.38
C ALA A 382 -3.66 -1.64 28.24
N VAL A 383 -3.01 -2.54 27.52
CA VAL A 383 -1.67 -2.29 27.01
C VAL A 383 -1.79 -1.23 25.89
N LYS A 384 -1.01 -0.18 25.93
CA LYS A 384 -1.17 0.96 25.02
C LYS A 384 -1.03 0.52 23.56
N PRO A 385 -2.03 0.83 22.71
CA PRO A 385 -1.95 0.65 21.25
C PRO A 385 -1.37 1.87 20.53
N MET A 386 -1.32 3.01 21.23
CA MET A 386 -0.86 4.33 20.76
C MET A 386 -0.30 5.14 21.92
N ASN A 387 0.58 6.11 21.63
CA ASN A 387 1.26 6.92 22.65
C ASN A 387 0.53 8.23 22.97
N CYS A 388 -0.38 8.68 22.12
CA CYS A 388 -1.01 10.00 22.20
C CYS A 388 -1.66 10.34 23.56
N PRO A 389 -2.45 9.48 24.21
CA PRO A 389 -3.03 9.84 25.53
C PRO A 389 -1.96 9.98 26.62
N GLY A 390 -0.86 9.23 26.51
CA GLY A 390 0.30 9.36 27.41
C GLY A 390 1.01 10.70 27.25
N ALA A 391 1.32 11.09 26.02
CA ALA A 391 1.95 12.38 25.70
C ALA A 391 1.09 13.58 26.16
N ILE A 392 -0.24 13.48 26.02
CA ILE A 392 -1.19 14.49 26.51
C ILE A 392 -1.10 14.62 28.06
N GLN A 393 -0.95 13.51 28.80
CA GLN A 393 -0.76 13.59 30.26
C GLN A 393 0.57 14.30 30.61
N VAL A 394 1.63 14.11 29.82
CA VAL A 394 2.89 14.80 30.01
C VAL A 394 2.72 16.31 29.76
N TYR A 395 2.03 16.69 28.67
CA TYR A 395 1.73 18.09 28.37
C TYR A 395 0.93 18.74 29.52
N ASN A 396 -0.12 18.10 29.99
CA ASN A 396 -1.00 18.60 31.06
C ASN A 396 -0.32 18.68 32.44
N ASN A 397 0.87 18.11 32.60
CA ASN A 397 1.61 18.17 33.87
C ASN A 397 2.17 19.59 34.17
N SER A 398 2.19 20.50 33.19
CA SER A 398 2.69 21.86 33.31
C SER A 398 1.74 22.87 32.69
N VAL A 399 1.76 24.10 33.18
CA VAL A 399 1.06 25.22 32.55
C VAL A 399 1.93 25.78 31.45
N HIS A 400 1.37 25.94 30.26
CA HIS A 400 2.05 26.48 29.09
C HIS A 400 1.50 27.86 28.72
N SER A 401 2.39 28.76 28.27
CA SER A 401 2.00 30.01 27.63
C SER A 401 2.15 29.91 26.11
N TYR A 402 1.53 30.82 25.38
CA TYR A 402 1.70 30.90 23.91
C TYR A 402 3.15 31.04 23.45
N ARG A 403 4.08 31.47 24.34
CA ARG A 403 5.51 31.60 24.05
C ARG A 403 6.26 30.28 24.13
N ASP A 404 5.69 29.29 24.83
CA ASP A 404 6.28 27.96 24.99
C ASP A 404 5.95 27.06 23.79
N LEU A 405 4.94 27.43 22.99
CA LEU A 405 4.52 26.69 21.82
C LEU A 405 5.41 26.99 20.59
N PRO A 406 5.73 25.99 19.76
CA PRO A 406 5.26 24.60 19.83
C PRO A 406 6.01 23.78 20.89
N VAL A 407 5.26 22.97 21.66
CA VAL A 407 5.83 21.97 22.59
C VAL A 407 5.93 20.64 21.87
N ARG A 408 7.16 20.14 21.65
CA ARG A 408 7.44 18.90 20.90
C ARG A 408 7.83 17.80 21.85
N ILE A 409 6.95 16.82 22.05
CA ILE A 409 7.15 15.66 22.92
C ILE A 409 7.38 14.43 22.04
N GLY A 410 8.59 13.82 22.14
CA GLY A 410 8.95 12.59 21.42
C GLY A 410 9.01 11.39 22.34
N GLU A 411 8.63 10.23 21.84
CA GLU A 411 8.72 8.95 22.56
C GLU A 411 9.10 7.83 21.58
N TYR A 412 10.10 7.02 21.93
CA TYR A 412 10.26 5.72 21.31
C TYR A 412 9.33 4.74 22.02
N GLY A 413 8.03 4.84 21.67
CA GLY A 413 6.96 4.19 22.37
C GLY A 413 6.81 2.72 21.98
N LEU A 414 6.79 1.82 22.96
CA LEU A 414 6.50 0.40 22.73
C LEU A 414 5.00 0.17 22.78
N ASP A 415 4.42 -0.05 21.62
CA ASP A 415 2.98 -0.23 21.44
C ASP A 415 2.60 -1.68 21.11
N HIS A 416 1.35 -2.06 21.44
CA HIS A 416 0.84 -3.38 21.17
C HIS A 416 -0.54 -3.30 20.50
N ARG A 417 -0.71 -4.01 19.36
CA ARG A 417 -1.98 -4.09 18.64
C ARG A 417 -2.38 -5.53 18.41
N ALA A 418 -3.64 -5.87 18.67
CA ALA A 418 -4.19 -7.22 18.51
C ALA A 418 -4.48 -7.54 17.02
N GLU A 419 -3.47 -7.40 16.19
CA GLU A 419 -3.55 -7.69 14.74
C GLU A 419 -4.00 -9.14 14.49
N ALA A 420 -4.85 -9.35 13.48
CA ALA A 420 -5.30 -10.68 13.08
C ALA A 420 -4.12 -11.56 12.67
N SER A 421 -4.14 -12.84 13.05
CA SER A 421 -3.02 -13.77 12.77
C SER A 421 -2.69 -13.89 11.29
N GLY A 422 -3.70 -13.83 10.41
CA GLY A 422 -3.51 -13.91 8.95
C GLY A 422 -2.88 -12.67 8.31
N SER A 423 -2.81 -11.54 9.03
CA SER A 423 -2.20 -10.30 8.55
C SER A 423 -0.74 -10.15 8.95
N LEU A 424 -0.23 -11.00 9.86
CA LEU A 424 1.13 -10.91 10.37
C LEU A 424 2.18 -11.21 9.28
N ASN A 425 3.23 -10.39 9.19
CA ASN A 425 4.25 -10.52 8.17
C ASN A 425 5.64 -10.09 8.67
N GLY A 426 6.34 -11.00 9.34
CA GLY A 426 7.70 -10.75 9.86
C GLY A 426 7.75 -9.47 10.70
N LEU A 427 8.65 -8.54 10.35
CA LEU A 427 8.75 -7.21 10.94
C LEU A 427 7.80 -6.18 10.30
N LEU A 428 7.25 -6.48 9.13
CA LEU A 428 6.44 -5.52 8.35
C LEU A 428 5.03 -5.33 8.92
N ARG A 429 4.49 -6.34 9.61
CA ARG A 429 3.24 -6.25 10.36
C ARG A 429 3.29 -7.13 11.60
N VAL A 430 3.33 -6.50 12.73
CA VAL A 430 3.59 -7.10 14.06
C VAL A 430 2.53 -6.68 15.07
N ARG A 431 2.48 -7.39 16.21
CA ARG A 431 1.61 -7.07 17.35
C ARG A 431 2.31 -6.27 18.44
N CYS A 432 3.64 -6.28 18.46
CA CYS A 432 4.48 -5.53 19.39
C CYS A 432 5.54 -4.80 18.58
N PHE A 433 5.61 -3.49 18.68
CA PHE A 433 6.50 -2.64 17.91
C PHE A 433 6.90 -1.38 18.67
N THR A 434 8.04 -0.82 18.31
CA THR A 434 8.49 0.47 18.82
C THR A 434 8.24 1.54 17.76
N GLN A 435 7.47 2.57 18.10
CA GLN A 435 7.15 3.68 17.22
C GLN A 435 8.09 4.87 17.52
N ASP A 436 8.56 5.58 16.48
CA ASP A 436 9.27 6.86 16.62
C ASP A 436 8.27 8.01 16.71
N ASP A 437 7.42 7.94 17.71
CA ASP A 437 6.25 8.80 17.84
C ASP A 437 6.57 10.16 18.44
N SER A 438 5.81 11.16 18.03
CA SER A 438 5.89 12.47 18.64
C SER A 438 4.55 13.19 18.57
N HIS A 439 4.31 14.02 19.60
CA HIS A 439 3.11 14.83 19.74
C HIS A 439 3.53 16.27 19.92
N ILE A 440 3.09 17.12 18.99
CA ILE A 440 3.48 18.53 18.93
C ILE A 440 2.25 19.36 19.20
N PHE A 441 2.27 20.10 20.30
CA PHE A 441 1.21 21.01 20.71
C PHE A 441 1.52 22.41 20.22
N LEU A 442 0.63 23.03 19.46
CA LEU A 442 0.88 24.31 18.79
C LEU A 442 -0.42 25.11 18.60
N THR A 443 -0.27 26.36 18.20
CA THR A 443 -1.38 27.17 17.72
C THR A 443 -1.61 26.93 16.24
N LEU A 444 -2.81 27.19 15.72
CA LEU A 444 -3.13 26.94 14.31
C LEU A 444 -2.27 27.80 13.34
N ASP A 445 -1.87 28.99 13.77
CA ASP A 445 -1.01 29.89 12.99
C ASP A 445 0.47 29.40 12.90
N GLN A 446 0.89 28.50 13.78
CA GLN A 446 2.21 27.86 13.73
C GLN A 446 2.24 26.61 12.84
N LEU A 447 1.09 26.14 12.33
CA LEU A 447 0.97 24.85 11.64
C LEU A 447 1.84 24.78 10.39
N GLU A 448 1.86 25.83 9.58
CA GLU A 448 2.60 25.85 8.31
C GLU A 448 4.10 25.72 8.54
N ASP A 449 4.65 26.49 9.47
CA ASP A 449 6.06 26.45 9.83
C ASP A 449 6.45 25.08 10.40
N GLU A 450 5.59 24.51 11.26
CA GLU A 450 5.85 23.21 11.88
C GLU A 450 5.82 22.08 10.86
N VAL A 451 4.84 22.05 9.95
CA VAL A 451 4.78 21.03 8.91
C VAL A 451 5.99 21.13 7.97
N ASN A 452 6.45 22.35 7.63
CA ASN A 452 7.66 22.55 6.84
C ASN A 452 8.92 22.02 7.54
N ASP A 453 9.05 22.24 8.85
CA ASP A 453 10.14 21.67 9.65
C ASP A 453 10.11 20.14 9.64
N LEU A 454 8.92 19.55 9.80
CA LEU A 454 8.71 18.11 9.69
C LEU A 454 9.11 17.57 8.32
N LEU A 455 8.67 18.20 7.22
CA LEU A 455 9.02 17.79 5.86
C LEU A 455 10.54 17.78 5.65
N SER A 456 11.29 18.69 6.30
CA SER A 456 12.75 18.70 6.26
C SER A 456 13.35 17.47 6.94
N ILE A 457 12.81 17.05 8.09
CA ILE A 457 13.21 15.83 8.80
C ILE A 457 12.94 14.58 7.95
N TYR A 458 11.75 14.47 7.35
CA TYR A 458 11.41 13.33 6.49
C TYR A 458 12.35 13.22 5.29
N LYS A 459 12.65 14.37 4.66
CA LYS A 459 13.59 14.43 3.55
C LYS A 459 14.99 13.99 3.97
N GLU A 460 15.51 14.48 5.11
CA GLU A 460 16.81 14.06 5.64
C GLU A 460 16.84 12.55 5.86
N VAL A 461 15.85 11.99 6.55
CA VAL A 461 15.78 10.56 6.88
C VAL A 461 15.71 9.69 5.63
N TYR A 462 14.79 9.94 4.74
CA TYR A 462 14.61 9.08 3.57
C TYR A 462 15.75 9.19 2.56
N THR A 463 16.32 10.39 2.41
CA THR A 463 17.49 10.59 1.55
C THR A 463 18.73 9.85 2.08
N THR A 464 18.93 9.81 3.40
CA THR A 464 20.04 9.07 4.02
C THR A 464 20.01 7.58 3.71
N PHE A 465 18.83 7.00 3.54
CA PHE A 465 18.67 5.60 3.12
C PHE A 465 18.48 5.42 1.61
N GLY A 466 18.48 6.50 0.83
CA GLY A 466 18.26 6.44 -0.62
C GLY A 466 16.85 5.96 -0.99
N LEU A 467 15.83 6.30 -0.18
CA LEU A 467 14.43 5.93 -0.35
C LEU A 467 13.64 7.07 -1.01
N PRO A 468 13.28 6.98 -2.30
CA PRO A 468 12.28 7.86 -2.88
C PRO A 468 10.93 7.68 -2.19
N TYR A 469 10.13 8.75 -2.09
CA TYR A 469 8.83 8.69 -1.46
C TYR A 469 7.79 9.54 -2.18
N SER A 470 6.51 9.20 -1.99
CA SER A 470 5.34 9.99 -2.36
C SER A 470 4.51 10.31 -1.12
N ILE A 471 3.64 11.32 -1.22
CA ILE A 471 2.78 11.77 -0.13
C ILE A 471 1.33 11.60 -0.55
N GLU A 472 0.50 11.10 0.36
CA GLU A 472 -0.95 11.04 0.20
C GLU A 472 -1.63 11.81 1.34
N LEU A 473 -2.64 12.62 0.98
CA LEU A 473 -3.54 13.24 1.94
C LEU A 473 -4.75 12.33 2.15
N SER A 474 -4.80 11.69 3.30
CA SER A 474 -5.91 10.83 3.73
C SER A 474 -6.97 11.68 4.46
N THR A 475 -8.20 11.66 3.93
CA THR A 475 -9.30 12.52 4.38
C THR A 475 -10.24 11.79 5.34
N MET A 476 -11.30 12.46 5.76
CA MET A 476 -12.27 12.02 6.78
C MET A 476 -12.82 10.61 6.51
N PRO A 477 -12.68 9.65 7.45
CA PRO A 477 -13.31 8.34 7.37
C PRO A 477 -14.79 8.39 7.83
N ASP A 478 -15.53 7.30 7.55
CA ASP A 478 -16.93 7.18 8.02
C ASP A 478 -17.02 7.16 9.55
N ASP A 479 -16.13 6.40 10.22
CA ASP A 479 -16.04 6.36 11.69
C ASP A 479 -15.03 7.38 12.19
N HIS A 480 -15.52 8.50 12.73
CA HIS A 480 -14.70 9.62 13.20
C HIS A 480 -15.29 10.36 14.39
N ILE A 481 -14.45 11.09 15.11
CA ILE A 481 -14.86 12.04 16.16
C ILE A 481 -14.77 13.48 15.63
N GLY A 482 -15.51 14.39 16.26
CA GLY A 482 -15.59 15.80 15.83
C GLY A 482 -16.67 16.07 14.80
N THR A 483 -16.78 17.34 14.37
CA THR A 483 -17.76 17.75 13.37
C THR A 483 -17.16 17.79 11.96
N VAL A 484 -18.01 17.68 10.94
CA VAL A 484 -17.60 17.78 9.53
C VAL A 484 -16.85 19.10 9.27
N GLU A 485 -17.27 20.20 9.88
CA GLU A 485 -16.63 21.51 9.71
C GLU A 485 -15.19 21.53 10.29
N GLN A 486 -14.97 20.86 11.42
CA GLN A 486 -13.64 20.72 12.00
C GLN A 486 -12.72 19.91 11.08
N TRP A 487 -13.24 18.82 10.51
CA TRP A 487 -12.52 18.00 9.53
C TRP A 487 -12.18 18.77 8.27
N GLN A 488 -13.16 19.47 7.68
CA GLN A 488 -12.94 20.31 6.50
C GLN A 488 -11.89 21.40 6.76
N THR A 489 -11.90 21.99 7.96
CA THR A 489 -10.89 22.97 8.38
C THR A 489 -9.50 22.34 8.45
N ALA A 490 -9.36 21.18 9.09
CA ALA A 490 -8.09 20.50 9.23
C ALA A 490 -7.53 20.04 7.87
N GLU A 491 -8.37 19.47 7.01
CA GLU A 491 -7.99 19.09 5.64
C GLU A 491 -7.56 20.29 4.81
N ALA A 492 -8.31 21.41 4.88
CA ALA A 492 -7.96 22.61 4.15
C ALA A 492 -6.62 23.20 4.60
N GLN A 493 -6.30 23.13 5.89
CA GLN A 493 -5.00 23.58 6.41
C GLN A 493 -3.85 22.72 5.87
N LEU A 494 -3.98 21.38 5.89
CA LEU A 494 -2.94 20.50 5.34
C LEU A 494 -2.78 20.70 3.81
N ARG A 495 -3.89 20.83 3.06
CA ARG A 495 -3.85 21.15 1.62
C ARG A 495 -3.12 22.46 1.37
N LYS A 496 -3.48 23.51 2.12
CA LYS A 496 -2.86 24.83 1.99
C LYS A 496 -1.33 24.75 2.15
N VAL A 497 -0.82 24.04 3.18
CA VAL A 497 0.61 23.91 3.40
C VAL A 497 1.28 23.18 2.22
N MET A 498 0.67 22.13 1.70
CA MET A 498 1.22 21.38 0.56
C MET A 498 1.23 22.21 -0.73
N ASP A 499 0.13 22.92 -1.01
CA ASP A 499 -0.05 23.73 -2.21
C ASP A 499 0.87 24.96 -2.19
N ASP A 500 0.97 25.68 -1.06
CA ASP A 500 1.83 26.86 -0.89
C ASP A 500 3.32 26.52 -1.05
N ASN A 501 3.73 25.31 -0.64
CA ASN A 501 5.09 24.81 -0.81
C ASN A 501 5.32 24.04 -2.12
N HIS A 502 4.33 23.98 -3.01
CA HIS A 502 4.40 23.27 -4.29
C HIS A 502 4.83 21.80 -4.16
N ILE A 503 4.41 21.12 -3.10
CA ILE A 503 4.72 19.72 -2.82
C ILE A 503 3.63 18.84 -3.45
N PRO A 504 3.97 17.94 -4.38
CA PRO A 504 2.98 17.06 -4.99
C PRO A 504 2.46 16.05 -3.99
N TYR A 505 1.16 15.83 -4.00
CA TYR A 505 0.48 14.80 -3.20
C TYR A 505 -0.74 14.24 -3.93
N ASP A 506 -1.09 13.01 -3.63
CA ASP A 506 -2.34 12.38 -4.05
C ASP A 506 -3.37 12.49 -2.93
N VAL A 507 -4.66 12.40 -3.25
CA VAL A 507 -5.74 12.39 -2.25
C VAL A 507 -6.25 10.96 -2.10
N ASN A 508 -6.30 10.47 -0.86
CA ASN A 508 -6.83 9.16 -0.48
C ASN A 508 -8.10 9.36 0.38
N PRO A 509 -9.30 9.31 -0.23
CA PRO A 509 -10.55 9.60 0.48
C PRO A 509 -10.88 8.51 1.52
N GLY A 510 -11.26 8.95 2.73
CA GLY A 510 -11.79 8.06 3.78
C GLY A 510 -10.74 7.28 4.56
N ASP A 511 -9.44 7.52 4.38
CA ASP A 511 -8.36 6.80 5.06
C ASP A 511 -7.71 7.60 6.21
N GLY A 512 -8.33 8.70 6.65
CA GLY A 512 -7.88 9.49 7.80
C GLY A 512 -7.91 8.69 9.11
N ALA A 513 -7.21 9.17 10.14
CA ALA A 513 -7.36 8.61 11.48
C ALA A 513 -8.73 9.03 12.04
N PHE A 514 -9.31 8.28 12.99
CA PHE A 514 -10.62 8.63 13.53
C PHE A 514 -10.68 10.02 14.21
N TYR A 515 -9.53 10.61 14.51
CA TYR A 515 -9.38 11.93 15.18
C TYR A 515 -8.87 13.05 14.27
N GLY A 516 -8.43 12.76 13.04
CA GLY A 516 -7.96 13.81 12.14
C GLY A 516 -7.39 13.32 10.80
N PRO A 517 -7.30 14.21 9.79
CA PRO A 517 -6.69 13.94 8.51
C PRO A 517 -5.17 13.76 8.64
N LYS A 518 -4.57 13.06 7.67
CA LYS A 518 -3.15 12.73 7.70
C LYS A 518 -2.46 12.88 6.34
N LEU A 519 -1.18 13.25 6.39
CA LEU A 519 -0.24 13.09 5.28
C LEU A 519 0.51 11.78 5.50
N ASP A 520 0.31 10.81 4.61
CA ASP A 520 0.98 9.52 4.64
C ASP A 520 2.16 9.52 3.68
N PHE A 521 3.33 9.10 4.16
CA PHE A 521 4.56 9.02 3.38
C PHE A 521 4.79 7.57 2.96
N LYS A 522 4.73 7.33 1.65
CA LYS A 522 4.96 6.02 1.04
C LYS A 522 6.34 5.97 0.42
N VAL A 523 7.25 5.24 1.05
CA VAL A 523 8.61 5.04 0.53
C VAL A 523 8.62 3.93 -0.52
N LEU A 524 9.46 4.11 -1.56
CA LEU A 524 9.66 3.14 -2.62
C LEU A 524 10.98 2.39 -2.38
N ASP A 525 10.90 1.07 -2.22
CA ASP A 525 12.09 0.24 -2.05
C ASP A 525 12.80 -0.08 -3.40
N SER A 526 14.00 -0.67 -3.32
CA SER A 526 14.78 -1.07 -4.51
C SER A 526 14.09 -2.13 -5.39
N MET A 527 13.03 -2.76 -4.89
CA MET A 527 12.22 -3.77 -5.58
C MET A 527 10.86 -3.22 -6.04
N ARG A 528 10.73 -1.88 -6.12
CA ARG A 528 9.55 -1.14 -6.59
C ARG A 528 8.27 -1.39 -5.78
N ARG A 529 8.39 -1.70 -4.47
CA ARG A 529 7.23 -1.80 -3.59
C ARG A 529 7.10 -0.50 -2.80
N GLN A 530 5.87 -0.05 -2.64
CA GLN A 530 5.52 1.09 -1.80
C GLN A 530 5.22 0.61 -0.37
N TRP A 531 5.77 1.32 0.61
CA TRP A 531 5.58 1.06 2.03
C TRP A 531 5.18 2.34 2.73
N GLN A 532 4.00 2.36 3.33
CA GLN A 532 3.63 3.44 4.24
C GLN A 532 4.52 3.36 5.48
N CYS A 533 5.39 4.33 5.64
CA CYS A 533 6.29 4.47 6.78
C CYS A 533 5.90 5.68 7.62
N GLY A 534 6.13 6.88 7.12
CA GLY A 534 5.89 8.10 7.88
C GLY A 534 4.46 8.60 7.82
N THR A 535 4.08 9.40 8.81
CA THR A 535 2.78 10.07 8.89
C THR A 535 2.87 11.38 9.65
N ILE A 536 2.12 12.39 9.19
CA ILE A 536 1.84 13.64 9.89
C ILE A 536 0.31 13.74 9.99
N GLN A 537 -0.25 13.77 11.21
CA GLN A 537 -1.69 13.76 11.45
C GLN A 537 -2.07 15.00 12.24
N LEU A 538 -3.02 15.78 11.72
CA LEU A 538 -3.51 16.99 12.38
C LEU A 538 -4.73 16.67 13.22
N ASP A 539 -4.59 16.79 14.52
CA ASP A 539 -5.62 16.50 15.52
C ASP A 539 -6.14 17.80 16.16
N MET A 540 -7.41 18.10 15.95
CA MET A 540 -8.14 19.20 16.55
C MET A 540 -9.13 18.73 17.64
N GLN A 541 -9.07 17.45 18.05
CA GLN A 541 -10.06 16.80 18.90
C GLN A 541 -9.52 16.42 20.28
N LEU A 542 -8.45 15.60 20.32
CA LEU A 542 -7.95 15.04 21.56
C LEU A 542 -7.48 16.09 22.58
N PRO A 543 -6.78 17.17 22.20
CA PRO A 543 -6.41 18.20 23.17
C PRO A 543 -7.59 18.76 23.95
N GLY A 544 -8.71 19.05 23.26
CA GLY A 544 -9.93 19.55 23.89
C GLY A 544 -10.58 18.51 24.80
N ARG A 545 -10.64 17.23 24.38
CA ARG A 545 -11.21 16.12 25.20
C ARG A 545 -10.45 15.89 26.50
N PHE A 546 -9.15 16.14 26.51
CA PHE A 546 -8.30 16.06 27.70
C PHE A 546 -8.14 17.35 28.47
N GLY A 547 -8.85 18.43 28.06
CA GLY A 547 -8.77 19.73 28.70
C GLY A 547 -7.40 20.39 28.61
N CYS A 548 -6.63 20.11 27.53
CA CYS A 548 -5.36 20.80 27.27
C CYS A 548 -5.59 22.28 27.03
N TYR A 549 -4.75 23.13 27.61
CA TYR A 549 -4.79 24.56 27.34
C TYR A 549 -3.39 25.18 27.40
N TYR A 550 -3.28 26.33 26.76
CA TYR A 550 -2.19 27.29 26.95
C TYR A 550 -2.78 28.67 27.29
N VAL A 551 -1.98 29.52 27.91
CA VAL A 551 -2.38 30.90 28.23
C VAL A 551 -1.98 31.79 27.07
N ASP A 552 -2.95 32.48 26.45
CA ASP A 552 -2.72 33.41 25.35
C ASP A 552 -2.13 34.75 25.83
N LYS A 553 -1.82 35.65 24.90
CA LYS A 553 -1.26 36.98 25.18
C LYS A 553 -2.20 37.88 26.03
N ASN A 554 -3.47 37.55 26.11
CA ASN A 554 -4.48 38.30 26.86
C ASN A 554 -4.77 37.66 28.24
N GLY A 555 -4.11 36.54 28.57
CA GLY A 555 -4.35 35.78 29.80
C GLY A 555 -5.49 34.76 29.73
N ASN A 556 -6.07 34.53 28.55
CA ASN A 556 -7.15 33.56 28.38
C ASN A 556 -6.60 32.15 28.13
N HIS A 557 -7.35 31.14 28.56
CA HIS A 557 -7.08 29.74 28.24
C HIS A 557 -7.57 29.43 26.83
N GLN A 558 -6.67 28.90 25.99
CA GLN A 558 -6.95 28.46 24.63
C GLN A 558 -6.56 26.99 24.47
N THR A 559 -7.34 26.22 23.73
CA THR A 559 -7.00 24.83 23.40
C THR A 559 -5.98 24.79 22.27
N PRO A 560 -4.82 24.09 22.40
CA PRO A 560 -3.89 23.90 21.30
C PRO A 560 -4.44 22.92 20.27
N VAL A 561 -3.96 22.98 19.03
CA VAL A 561 -4.05 21.84 18.10
C VAL A 561 -2.85 20.93 18.33
N MET A 562 -2.92 19.69 17.88
CA MET A 562 -1.85 18.70 18.04
C MET A 562 -1.50 18.06 16.72
N ILE A 563 -0.19 17.90 16.47
CA ILE A 563 0.30 17.06 15.37
C ILE A 563 0.83 15.76 15.96
N HIS A 564 0.35 14.62 15.46
CA HIS A 564 0.97 13.33 15.66
C HIS A 564 1.92 13.08 14.51
N ARG A 565 3.12 12.61 14.79
CA ARG A 565 4.16 12.44 13.79
C ARG A 565 4.99 11.18 14.06
N ALA A 566 5.18 10.36 13.04
CA ALA A 566 6.17 9.30 13.02
C ALA A 566 6.90 9.35 11.67
N VAL A 567 8.24 9.41 11.66
CA VAL A 567 9.04 9.45 10.42
C VAL A 567 9.26 8.04 9.87
N LEU A 568 9.64 7.11 10.73
CA LEU A 568 9.86 5.70 10.36
C LEU A 568 8.56 4.89 10.35
N GLY A 569 7.54 5.39 11.04
CA GLY A 569 6.36 4.67 11.44
C GLY A 569 6.66 3.78 12.65
N THR A 570 7.28 2.64 12.43
CA THR A 570 7.85 1.81 13.51
C THR A 570 9.27 1.41 13.16
N PHE A 571 10.15 1.33 14.15
CA PHE A 571 11.51 0.80 13.96
C PHE A 571 11.47 -0.61 13.35
N ASP A 572 10.52 -1.42 13.78
CA ASP A 572 10.36 -2.80 13.33
C ASP A 572 10.09 -2.86 11.82
N ARG A 573 9.03 -2.17 11.36
CA ARG A 573 8.68 -2.11 9.94
C ARG A 573 9.79 -1.49 9.10
N PHE A 574 10.35 -0.37 9.55
CA PHE A 574 11.40 0.33 8.81
C PHE A 574 12.64 -0.54 8.66
N ILE A 575 13.12 -1.22 9.72
CA ILE A 575 14.23 -2.17 9.64
C ILE A 575 13.89 -3.32 8.69
N GLY A 576 12.66 -3.82 8.71
CA GLY A 576 12.21 -4.82 7.74
C GLY A 576 12.34 -4.32 6.29
N VAL A 577 11.81 -3.12 6.00
CA VAL A 577 11.85 -2.49 4.67
C VAL A 577 13.29 -2.27 4.20
N ILE A 578 14.15 -1.66 5.03
CA ILE A 578 15.54 -1.40 4.64
C ILE A 578 16.40 -2.67 4.57
N THR A 579 16.04 -3.72 5.32
CA THR A 579 16.69 -5.03 5.19
C THR A 579 16.49 -5.60 3.79
N GLU A 580 15.27 -5.50 3.26
CA GLU A 580 14.93 -5.93 1.91
C GLU A 580 15.47 -4.95 0.86
N HIS A 581 15.39 -3.63 1.11
CA HIS A 581 15.93 -2.60 0.22
C HIS A 581 17.43 -2.77 -0.05
N PHE A 582 18.21 -2.97 1.00
CA PHE A 582 19.65 -3.20 0.90
C PHE A 582 20.02 -4.66 0.64
N LYS A 583 19.05 -5.57 0.62
CA LYS A 583 19.29 -7.02 0.50
C LYS A 583 20.33 -7.50 1.54
N GLY A 584 20.28 -6.92 2.75
CA GLY A 584 21.24 -7.14 3.84
C GLY A 584 22.60 -6.47 3.69
N ASN A 585 22.88 -5.75 2.59
CA ASN A 585 24.13 -5.01 2.40
C ASN A 585 24.05 -3.61 3.03
N PHE A 586 23.84 -3.55 4.32
CA PHE A 586 23.60 -2.29 5.05
C PHE A 586 24.73 -1.26 4.90
N PRO A 587 24.41 0.06 4.96
CA PRO A 587 25.40 1.11 5.15
C PRO A 587 26.28 0.82 6.38
N THR A 588 27.54 1.19 6.35
CA THR A 588 28.51 0.89 7.43
C THR A 588 28.02 1.37 8.79
N TRP A 589 27.57 2.62 8.88
CA TRP A 589 27.09 3.20 10.13
C TRP A 589 25.90 2.45 10.76
N PHE A 590 25.12 1.79 9.93
CA PHE A 590 23.92 1.03 10.33
C PHE A 590 24.14 -0.48 10.43
N ALA A 591 25.21 -1.03 9.83
CA ALA A 591 25.50 -2.47 9.83
C ALA A 591 25.64 -3.03 11.26
N PRO A 592 25.12 -4.25 11.55
CA PRO A 592 25.23 -4.85 12.89
C PRO A 592 26.67 -5.09 13.29
N VAL A 593 27.51 -5.50 12.36
CA VAL A 593 28.97 -5.59 12.47
C VAL A 593 29.56 -4.73 11.35
N GLN A 594 30.40 -3.77 11.69
CA GLN A 594 30.98 -2.81 10.75
C GLN A 594 32.33 -3.29 10.21
N VAL A 595 33.11 -3.92 11.08
CA VAL A 595 34.46 -4.37 10.80
C VAL A 595 34.68 -5.78 11.33
N GLU A 596 35.20 -6.70 10.51
CA GLU A 596 35.72 -7.98 10.96
C GLU A 596 37.24 -7.97 10.89
N LEU A 597 37.89 -8.19 12.04
CA LEU A 597 39.34 -8.23 12.20
C LEU A 597 39.84 -9.66 12.01
N LEU A 598 40.76 -9.85 11.09
CA LEU A 598 41.23 -11.16 10.60
C LEU A 598 42.74 -11.32 10.81
N PRO A 599 43.22 -11.77 11.97
CA PRO A 599 44.62 -12.19 12.13
C PRO A 599 44.92 -13.29 11.10
N VAL A 600 46.01 -13.15 10.32
CA VAL A 600 46.37 -14.15 9.27
C VAL A 600 46.57 -15.52 9.91
N PHE A 601 47.25 -15.55 11.04
CA PHE A 601 47.47 -16.79 11.82
C PHE A 601 46.84 -16.61 13.20
N GLY A 602 45.76 -17.31 13.51
CA GLY A 602 45.06 -17.29 14.79
C GLY A 602 45.91 -17.78 15.98
N GLN A 603 47.04 -18.45 15.71
CA GLN A 603 48.02 -18.92 16.70
C GLN A 603 49.18 -17.90 16.95
N ASP A 604 49.26 -16.86 16.12
CA ASP A 604 50.33 -15.82 16.29
C ASP A 604 49.81 -14.76 17.29
N GLN A 605 50.34 -14.85 18.49
CA GLN A 605 49.90 -13.98 19.61
C GLN A 605 49.99 -12.50 19.28
N ALA A 606 51.04 -12.06 18.54
CA ALA A 606 51.22 -10.64 18.22
C ALA A 606 50.10 -10.09 17.28
N GLN A 607 49.65 -10.93 16.32
CA GLN A 607 48.57 -10.59 15.42
C GLN A 607 47.23 -10.56 16.18
N VAL A 608 46.99 -11.53 17.04
CA VAL A 608 45.78 -11.63 17.88
C VAL A 608 45.72 -10.45 18.88
N ASP A 609 46.84 -10.12 19.54
CA ASP A 609 46.88 -8.98 20.47
C ASP A 609 46.58 -7.65 19.77
N LEU A 610 47.12 -7.44 18.55
CA LEU A 610 46.81 -6.26 17.77
C LEU A 610 45.31 -6.22 17.39
N ALA A 611 44.72 -7.37 16.99
CA ALA A 611 43.30 -7.44 16.70
C ALA A 611 42.43 -7.06 17.92
N TYR A 612 42.75 -7.59 19.11
CA TYR A 612 42.03 -7.22 20.34
C TYR A 612 42.23 -5.74 20.71
N LYS A 613 43.43 -5.18 20.54
CA LYS A 613 43.70 -3.76 20.76
C LYS A 613 42.86 -2.87 19.84
N LEU A 614 42.76 -3.23 18.55
CA LEU A 614 41.93 -2.51 17.58
C LEU A 614 40.45 -2.64 17.89
N ARG A 615 39.99 -3.84 18.23
CA ARG A 615 38.60 -4.06 18.63
C ARG A 615 38.21 -3.24 19.84
N ASN A 616 39.05 -3.20 20.89
CA ASN A 616 38.77 -2.42 22.09
C ASN A 616 38.71 -0.92 21.76
N LYS A 617 39.66 -0.39 20.97
CA LYS A 617 39.62 0.99 20.49
C LYS A 617 38.36 1.28 19.68
N MET A 618 37.88 0.34 18.84
CA MET A 618 36.64 0.49 18.11
C MET A 618 35.44 0.55 19.04
N ILE A 619 35.35 -0.34 20.04
CA ILE A 619 34.29 -0.35 21.03
C ILE A 619 34.24 0.98 21.81
N ASP A 620 35.39 1.49 22.26
CA ASP A 620 35.50 2.77 22.98
C ASP A 620 35.00 3.95 22.13
N LEU A 621 35.18 3.87 20.80
CA LEU A 621 34.72 4.87 19.84
C LEU A 621 33.25 4.59 19.36
N GLY A 622 32.57 3.55 19.87
CA GLY A 622 31.20 3.21 19.54
C GLY A 622 31.05 2.43 18.23
N TYR A 623 32.12 1.89 17.66
CA TYR A 623 32.05 1.03 16.49
C TYR A 623 31.83 -0.44 16.89
N ARG A 624 31.11 -1.16 16.05
CA ARG A 624 30.77 -2.58 16.20
C ARG A 624 31.74 -3.43 15.38
N SER A 625 32.58 -4.21 16.06
CA SER A 625 33.60 -5.05 15.40
C SER A 625 33.68 -6.43 16.01
N GLU A 626 34.05 -7.40 15.19
CA GLU A 626 34.29 -8.79 15.58
C GLU A 626 35.72 -9.19 15.22
N ILE A 627 36.19 -10.26 15.86
CA ILE A 627 37.49 -10.88 15.56
C ILE A 627 37.23 -12.32 15.13
N ASP A 628 37.75 -12.71 13.97
CA ASP A 628 37.84 -14.11 13.54
C ASP A 628 39.27 -14.57 13.55
N ALA A 629 39.66 -15.28 14.61
CA ALA A 629 40.97 -15.87 14.83
C ALA A 629 40.94 -17.40 14.71
N ARG A 630 39.92 -17.99 14.07
CA ARG A 630 39.80 -19.45 13.89
C ARG A 630 40.97 -19.99 13.10
N ASP A 631 41.29 -21.30 13.33
CA ASP A 631 42.32 -22.03 12.59
C ASP A 631 41.79 -22.44 11.21
N GLU A 632 41.51 -21.42 10.40
CA GLU A 632 41.02 -21.56 9.02
C GLU A 632 41.83 -20.67 8.09
N SER A 633 41.90 -21.02 6.81
CA SER A 633 42.66 -20.20 5.85
C SER A 633 42.10 -18.78 5.78
N ILE A 634 42.97 -17.77 5.68
CA ILE A 634 42.58 -16.37 5.60
C ILE A 634 41.62 -16.12 4.41
N GLY A 635 41.81 -16.82 3.29
CA GLY A 635 40.93 -16.73 2.13
C GLY A 635 39.52 -17.23 2.40
N TYR A 636 39.38 -18.28 3.22
CA TYR A 636 38.08 -18.79 3.64
C TYR A 636 37.38 -17.74 4.57
N ARG A 637 38.05 -17.24 5.57
CA ARG A 637 37.51 -16.23 6.52
C ARG A 637 37.12 -14.93 5.83
N ILE A 638 37.92 -14.45 4.86
CA ILE A 638 37.56 -13.29 4.04
C ILE A 638 36.27 -13.58 3.24
N ARG A 639 36.11 -14.78 2.68
CA ARG A 639 34.88 -15.14 1.96
C ARG A 639 33.68 -15.18 2.89
N GLU A 640 33.82 -15.68 4.11
CA GLU A 640 32.74 -15.64 5.12
C GLU A 640 32.37 -14.21 5.48
N THR A 641 33.33 -13.31 5.70
CA THR A 641 33.08 -11.87 5.94
C THR A 641 32.22 -11.28 4.82
N GLN A 642 32.54 -11.60 3.55
CA GLN A 642 31.75 -11.14 2.40
C GLN A 642 30.34 -11.77 2.38
N THR A 643 30.22 -13.05 2.75
CA THR A 643 28.92 -13.76 2.84
C THR A 643 28.05 -13.17 3.96
N LYS A 644 28.64 -12.85 5.10
CA LYS A 644 28.01 -12.14 6.22
C LYS A 644 27.67 -10.67 5.89
N LYS A 645 28.11 -10.19 4.71
CA LYS A 645 27.87 -8.82 4.22
C LYS A 645 28.45 -7.72 5.12
N ILE A 646 29.53 -8.02 5.83
CA ILE A 646 30.22 -7.05 6.71
C ILE A 646 30.92 -6.01 5.82
N PRO A 647 30.77 -4.70 6.10
CA PRO A 647 31.31 -3.62 5.28
C PRO A 647 32.82 -3.65 5.10
N TYR A 648 33.58 -3.89 6.17
CA TYR A 648 35.03 -3.92 6.15
C TYR A 648 35.59 -5.22 6.70
N SER A 649 36.51 -5.87 5.97
CA SER A 649 37.39 -6.92 6.46
C SER A 649 38.82 -6.38 6.59
N VAL A 650 39.42 -6.53 7.76
CA VAL A 650 40.74 -6.00 8.11
C VAL A 650 41.68 -7.15 8.41
N VAL A 651 42.63 -7.35 7.55
CA VAL A 651 43.66 -8.41 7.64
C VAL A 651 44.85 -7.91 8.44
N ILE A 652 45.29 -8.69 9.40
CA ILE A 652 46.41 -8.41 10.29
C ILE A 652 47.46 -9.54 10.17
N GLY A 653 48.53 -9.29 9.41
CA GLY A 653 49.65 -10.19 9.25
C GLY A 653 50.91 -9.69 9.99
N LYS A 654 52.02 -10.38 9.82
CA LYS A 654 53.31 -9.98 10.47
C LYS A 654 53.78 -8.61 10.04
N ASN A 655 53.58 -8.25 8.75
CA ASN A 655 54.00 -6.90 8.26
C ASN A 655 53.13 -5.81 8.85
N GLU A 656 51.82 -6.05 8.98
CA GLU A 656 50.89 -5.10 9.57
C GLU A 656 51.26 -4.85 11.05
N VAL A 657 51.59 -5.91 11.81
CA VAL A 657 52.06 -5.79 13.20
C VAL A 657 53.38 -5.00 13.28
N ALA A 658 54.36 -5.35 12.42
CA ALA A 658 55.67 -4.73 12.44
C ALA A 658 55.66 -3.22 12.12
N ASN A 659 54.76 -2.83 11.19
CA ASN A 659 54.69 -1.44 10.69
C ASN A 659 53.57 -0.61 11.31
N ASN A 660 52.80 -1.13 12.28
CA ASN A 660 51.63 -0.50 12.88
C ASN A 660 50.58 -0.09 11.80
N GLN A 661 50.30 -1.01 10.89
CA GLN A 661 49.41 -0.83 9.75
C GLN A 661 48.30 -1.88 9.77
N VAL A 662 47.30 -1.74 8.87
CA VAL A 662 46.28 -2.71 8.57
C VAL A 662 46.06 -2.80 7.06
N THR A 663 45.74 -4.00 6.57
CA THR A 663 45.32 -4.19 5.19
C THR A 663 43.83 -4.43 5.18
N TYR A 664 43.06 -3.52 4.59
CA TYR A 664 41.60 -3.64 4.57
C TYR A 664 41.04 -3.90 3.18
N ARG A 665 39.85 -4.47 3.15
CA ARG A 665 39.02 -4.69 1.97
C ARG A 665 37.60 -4.20 2.27
N VAL A 666 36.96 -3.65 1.26
CA VAL A 666 35.56 -3.22 1.31
C VAL A 666 34.65 -4.32 0.76
N ARG A 667 33.48 -4.47 1.32
CA ARG A 667 32.44 -5.39 0.84
C ARG A 667 32.17 -5.19 -0.65
N GLY A 668 32.09 -6.32 -1.39
CA GLY A 668 31.84 -6.32 -2.83
C GLY A 668 33.06 -5.97 -3.71
N SER A 669 34.24 -5.71 -3.11
CA SER A 669 35.48 -5.45 -3.83
C SER A 669 36.50 -6.57 -3.61
N SER A 670 37.30 -6.86 -4.64
CA SER A 670 38.49 -7.72 -4.53
C SER A 670 39.76 -6.93 -4.17
N LEU A 671 39.71 -5.61 -4.29
CA LEU A 671 40.82 -4.72 -4.02
C LEU A 671 41.12 -4.65 -2.52
N THR A 672 42.41 -4.52 -2.20
CA THR A 672 42.90 -4.30 -0.83
C THR A 672 43.78 -3.06 -0.77
N LYS A 673 43.79 -2.39 0.36
CA LYS A 673 44.70 -1.25 0.62
C LYS A 673 45.33 -1.40 1.99
N THR A 674 46.65 -1.21 2.06
CA THR A 674 47.40 -1.16 3.32
C THR A 674 47.55 0.29 3.73
N VAL A 675 47.18 0.60 4.96
CA VAL A 675 47.19 1.95 5.51
C VAL A 675 47.68 1.92 6.98
N SER A 676 48.03 3.08 7.54
CA SER A 676 48.25 3.18 8.97
C SER A 676 46.94 2.91 9.74
N ILE A 677 47.08 2.48 10.99
CA ILE A 677 45.89 2.26 11.86
C ILE A 677 45.06 3.55 11.99
N ASP A 678 45.68 4.69 12.13
CA ASP A 678 44.97 5.96 12.28
C ASP A 678 44.24 6.37 11.00
N GLU A 679 44.88 6.19 9.81
CA GLU A 679 44.21 6.40 8.51
C GLU A 679 42.99 5.50 8.35
N PHE A 680 43.04 4.24 8.79
CA PHE A 680 41.88 3.36 8.75
C PHE A 680 40.76 3.88 9.65
N PHE A 681 41.06 4.36 10.86
CA PHE A 681 40.03 4.96 11.73
C PHE A 681 39.43 6.23 11.13
N ASP A 682 40.20 7.04 10.41
CA ASP A 682 39.68 8.21 9.70
C ASP A 682 38.74 7.82 8.54
N ILE A 683 39.08 6.77 7.79
CA ILE A 683 38.22 6.21 6.76
C ILE A 683 36.91 5.73 7.36
N LEU A 684 36.96 4.95 8.43
CA LEU A 684 35.78 4.42 9.10
C LEU A 684 34.90 5.52 9.70
N ARG A 685 35.54 6.54 10.28
CA ARG A 685 34.86 7.73 10.82
C ARG A 685 34.14 8.48 9.70
N ASN A 686 34.81 8.77 8.60
CA ASN A 686 34.25 9.48 7.48
C ASN A 686 33.04 8.75 6.89
N ASP A 687 33.12 7.43 6.73
CA ASP A 687 32.00 6.60 6.23
C ASP A 687 30.79 6.64 7.20
N CYS A 688 31.03 6.53 8.49
CA CYS A 688 29.98 6.50 9.49
C CYS A 688 29.37 7.88 9.78
N GLU A 689 30.17 8.94 9.89
CA GLU A 689 29.68 10.30 10.22
C GLU A 689 28.92 10.94 9.06
N ASN A 690 29.32 10.65 7.81
CA ASN A 690 28.63 11.12 6.61
C ASN A 690 27.49 10.21 6.17
N HIS A 691 27.18 9.15 6.91
CA HIS A 691 26.11 8.20 6.67
C HIS A 691 26.11 7.66 5.23
N LEU A 692 27.29 7.31 4.70
CA LEU A 692 27.41 6.86 3.31
C LEU A 692 26.58 5.58 3.10
N ILE A 693 25.83 5.53 2.01
CA ILE A 693 25.00 4.35 1.64
C ILE A 693 25.91 3.14 1.31
N LYS A 694 27.08 3.40 0.76
CA LYS A 694 28.10 2.37 0.46
C LYS A 694 29.45 2.84 0.99
N PRO A 695 30.30 1.93 1.49
CA PRO A 695 31.67 2.27 1.83
C PRO A 695 32.41 2.88 0.65
N LEU A 696 33.35 3.80 0.93
CA LEU A 696 34.17 4.39 -0.11
C LEU A 696 34.97 3.31 -0.86
N PRO A 697 34.96 3.30 -2.19
CA PRO A 697 35.70 2.33 -2.97
C PRO A 697 37.21 2.52 -2.78
N ILE A 698 37.95 1.42 -2.80
CA ILE A 698 39.42 1.46 -2.90
C ILE A 698 39.77 1.82 -4.33
N GLU A 699 40.44 2.94 -4.54
CA GLU A 699 40.94 3.33 -5.86
C GLU A 699 42.10 2.41 -6.29
N GLU A 700 42.06 1.95 -7.55
CA GLU A 700 43.21 1.30 -8.14
C GLU A 700 44.32 2.34 -8.27
N ASN A 701 45.50 2.04 -7.69
CA ASN A 701 46.69 2.83 -7.99
C ASN A 701 46.97 2.73 -9.49
N LYS A 702 46.71 3.81 -10.24
CA LYS A 702 47.03 3.93 -11.66
C LYS A 702 48.56 3.90 -11.87
#